data_dbe75756abff10e5582e6fc021483076
#
_entry.id   dbe75756abff10e5582e6fc021483076
#
_cell.length_a   1.000
_cell.length_b   1.000
_cell.length_c   1.000
_cell.angle_alpha   90.00
_cell.angle_beta   90.00
_cell.angle_gamma   90.00
#
_symmetry.space_group_name_H-M   'P 1'
#
loop_
_entity.id
_entity.type
_entity.pdbx_description
1 polymer ?
#
loop_
_entity_poly.entity_id
_entity_poly.type
_entity_poly.pdbx_seq_one_letter_code
_entity_poly.pdbx_strand_id
1 'polypeptide(L)'
;MAKKYVYLFKEGNANMRELLGGKGANLAEMTNLGMPVPQGFTVTTEACTRYYTDGKVIGDDIVEQIYAALAETEKVAGKKFGDDKDPFLVSVRSGARASMPGMMDTILNLGLTDVSVVGLANLTNNPHFAYDAYRRFIAMFSDVVMEIPKNEFEAVLDEFKEKKGVKYDRDLSADDLKEVVVRFKEIYKKHMGVDFPQDPKVQLMEAVKAVFRSWDNPRAIYYRRMNDIPGDWGTAVNVQSMVFGNMGETSGTGVAFTRNPSTGEKKLYGEYLLNAQGEDVVAGIRTPEPISHLQEQMPDVYQQFVDIATKLEAHYRDMQDMEYTIERGKLYMLQTRNGKRTAAAALKIAVDLVDEGVLSEEEAVLKVEPKQLDTLLHPNFDAAAVKKAPVIAKGLPASPGAATGGIYFTADEAAEHGKNKEKVILVRRETTPEDIEGMDFSQGILTVFGGMTSHAAVVARGMGRAAVVGCGALKIDEEAKTLTVGDKVYHEGDFISLDGSTGNVYDGQIATVEASISGEFARFMGGADAARRLRVRTNADTPRDTKQAVKFGAEGIGLCRTEHMFFEADRIAAVREMILADTKEQREKALAKILPMQQGDFEAMYKALEGKPMTVRYLDPPLHEFVPHVDMKEEIDELAKNLGITSEEVIHKINALHESNPMMGHRGCRLAVTYPEIAEMQTRAVLQAAIDVTRECGYNIVPEIMIPLVGSKKELAFVKSIVDETAKKVFEEQGMTLEYHVGTMIEIPRAAVTADEIAEEAEFFSFGTNDLTQMTFGFSRDDAGKFLGAYYDNKIFESDPFARLDTDGVGKLVQMAAKLGRQTRPNLKLGICGEHGGDPSSVMFCHKVGLNYVSCSPFRVPIARLAAAHAAILEKMGK
;
A
#
# COMPACT_ATOMS: atom_id res chain seq x y z
N MET A 1 41.95 -3.51 -7.59
CA MET A 1 41.62 -3.47 -6.16
C MET A 1 40.48 -4.45 -5.88
N ALA A 2 40.55 -5.19 -4.76
CA ALA A 2 39.48 -6.07 -4.34
C ALA A 2 38.19 -5.25 -4.09
N LYS A 3 37.04 -5.80 -4.40
CA LYS A 3 35.74 -5.15 -4.19
C LYS A 3 35.47 -4.97 -2.70
N LYS A 4 35.02 -3.79 -2.29
CA LYS A 4 34.69 -3.47 -0.91
C LYS A 4 33.23 -3.83 -0.62
N TYR A 5 33.03 -4.69 0.37
CA TYR A 5 31.71 -5.15 0.82
C TYR A 5 31.34 -4.69 2.23
N VAL A 6 32.30 -4.15 2.99
CA VAL A 6 32.11 -3.73 4.37
C VAL A 6 32.60 -2.30 4.57
N TYR A 7 31.76 -1.48 5.17
CA TYR A 7 32.03 -0.04 5.41
C TYR A 7 31.88 0.27 6.90
N LEU A 8 32.89 0.89 7.49
CA LEU A 8 32.76 1.52 8.81
C LEU A 8 31.74 2.67 8.70
N PHE A 9 31.04 3.02 9.80
CA PHE A 9 30.08 4.14 9.74
C PHE A 9 30.75 5.43 9.27
N LYS A 10 31.96 5.75 9.72
CA LYS A 10 32.71 6.92 9.26
C LYS A 10 33.05 6.93 7.76
N GLU A 11 32.96 5.80 7.10
CA GLU A 11 33.29 5.65 5.67
C GLU A 11 32.07 5.85 4.75
N GLY A 12 30.89 5.94 5.31
CA GLY A 12 29.65 6.09 4.58
C GLY A 12 29.00 7.45 4.73
N ASN A 13 27.89 7.67 4.01
CA ASN A 13 27.04 8.84 4.11
C ASN A 13 25.61 8.55 3.65
N ALA A 14 24.71 9.53 3.79
CA ALA A 14 23.29 9.40 3.45
C ALA A 14 23.02 9.08 1.97
N ASN A 15 23.95 9.42 1.07
CA ASN A 15 23.80 9.16 -0.37
C ASN A 15 24.11 7.72 -0.79
N MET A 16 24.61 6.91 0.14
CA MET A 16 24.98 5.51 -0.10
C MET A 16 23.86 4.53 0.29
N ARG A 17 22.62 4.97 0.24
CA ARG A 17 21.46 4.19 0.66
C ARG A 17 21.30 2.88 -0.13
N GLU A 18 21.63 2.88 -1.41
CA GLU A 18 21.56 1.66 -2.24
C GLU A 18 22.50 0.57 -1.74
N LEU A 19 23.67 0.96 -1.28
CA LEU A 19 24.74 0.07 -0.85
C LEU A 19 24.66 -0.29 0.64
N LEU A 20 24.38 0.71 1.49
CA LEU A 20 24.39 0.55 2.94
C LEU A 20 23.00 0.29 3.54
N GLY A 21 21.96 0.34 2.71
CA GLY A 21 20.58 0.36 3.19
C GLY A 21 20.23 1.70 3.84
N GLY A 22 18.95 1.89 4.16
CA GLY A 22 18.51 3.15 4.81
C GLY A 22 19.12 3.34 6.20
N LYS A 23 19.13 2.30 7.00
CA LYS A 23 19.70 2.35 8.37
C LYS A 23 21.21 2.61 8.38
N GLY A 24 21.95 1.87 7.57
CA GLY A 24 23.41 2.01 7.49
C GLY A 24 23.84 3.39 6.99
N ALA A 25 23.17 3.90 5.96
CA ALA A 25 23.43 5.25 5.42
C ALA A 25 23.16 6.34 6.46
N ASN A 26 22.07 6.23 7.21
CA ASN A 26 21.72 7.21 8.24
C ASN A 26 22.62 7.12 9.49
N LEU A 27 23.04 5.92 9.88
CA LEU A 27 24.05 5.76 10.95
C LEU A 27 25.38 6.42 10.57
N ALA A 28 25.81 6.23 9.32
CA ALA A 28 27.00 6.89 8.78
C ALA A 28 26.86 8.43 8.77
N GLU A 29 25.71 8.92 8.32
CA GLU A 29 25.43 10.37 8.28
C GLU A 29 25.43 11.00 9.67
N MET A 30 24.74 10.40 10.63
CA MET A 30 24.75 10.86 12.02
C MET A 30 26.16 10.85 12.63
N THR A 31 26.95 9.84 12.32
CA THR A 31 28.36 9.76 12.75
C THR A 31 29.17 10.94 12.21
N ASN A 32 29.00 11.25 10.90
CA ASN A 32 29.71 12.36 10.25
C ASN A 32 29.23 13.75 10.75
N LEU A 33 27.98 13.83 11.22
CA LEU A 33 27.44 15.04 11.85
C LEU A 33 27.90 15.22 13.31
N GLY A 34 28.70 14.29 13.83
CA GLY A 34 29.24 14.36 15.20
C GLY A 34 28.23 13.97 16.28
N MET A 35 27.16 13.31 15.94
CA MET A 35 26.16 12.85 16.90
C MET A 35 26.65 11.62 17.68
N PRO A 36 26.11 11.39 18.91
CA PRO A 36 26.53 10.28 19.75
C PRO A 36 25.97 8.94 19.24
N VAL A 37 26.62 8.38 18.25
CA VAL A 37 26.24 7.09 17.64
C VAL A 37 27.20 6.03 18.12
N PRO A 38 26.71 4.89 18.67
CA PRO A 38 27.55 3.75 18.93
C PRO A 38 28.20 3.27 17.63
N GLN A 39 29.51 3.12 17.61
CA GLN A 39 30.27 2.83 16.40
C GLN A 39 30.05 1.41 15.90
N GLY A 40 30.28 1.21 14.61
CA GLY A 40 30.09 -0.09 13.97
C GLY A 40 30.40 -0.05 12.49
N PHE A 41 29.91 -1.04 11.79
CA PHE A 41 30.10 -1.18 10.34
C PHE A 41 28.87 -1.78 9.68
N THR A 42 28.80 -1.59 8.37
CA THR A 42 27.73 -2.13 7.53
C THR A 42 28.30 -3.12 6.53
N VAL A 43 27.70 -4.32 6.47
CA VAL A 43 27.91 -5.28 5.40
C VAL A 43 26.87 -4.96 4.32
N THR A 44 27.32 -4.74 3.08
CA THR A 44 26.50 -4.12 2.04
C THR A 44 25.38 -4.99 1.48
N THR A 45 24.42 -4.37 0.81
CA THR A 45 23.37 -5.06 0.05
C THR A 45 23.94 -5.94 -1.04
N GLU A 46 25.05 -5.55 -1.64
CA GLU A 46 25.75 -6.36 -2.65
C GLU A 46 26.31 -7.67 -2.07
N ALA A 47 26.76 -7.66 -0.82
CA ALA A 47 27.16 -8.87 -0.12
C ALA A 47 25.98 -9.83 0.08
N CYS A 48 24.79 -9.31 0.36
CA CYS A 48 23.56 -10.08 0.45
C CYS A 48 23.21 -10.73 -0.90
N THR A 49 23.22 -9.96 -1.96
CA THR A 49 22.92 -10.46 -3.31
C THR A 49 23.92 -11.57 -3.69
N ARG A 50 25.18 -11.36 -3.42
CA ARG A 50 26.23 -12.38 -3.64
C ARG A 50 26.01 -13.64 -2.81
N TYR A 51 25.58 -13.50 -1.55
CA TYR A 51 25.23 -14.62 -0.69
C TYR A 51 24.19 -15.54 -1.35
N TYR A 52 23.14 -14.99 -1.95
CA TYR A 52 22.14 -15.79 -2.65
C TYR A 52 22.66 -16.37 -3.98
N THR A 53 23.47 -15.63 -4.71
CA THR A 53 24.08 -16.10 -5.98
C THR A 53 25.07 -17.24 -5.73
N ASP A 54 25.83 -17.17 -4.64
CA ASP A 54 26.82 -18.17 -4.26
C ASP A 54 26.23 -19.39 -3.51
N GLY A 55 24.92 -19.58 -3.54
CA GLY A 55 24.25 -20.72 -2.93
C GLY A 55 24.10 -20.63 -1.41
N LYS A 56 23.84 -19.43 -0.89
CA LYS A 56 23.68 -19.11 0.54
C LYS A 56 24.95 -19.33 1.36
N VAL A 57 26.07 -18.91 0.80
CA VAL A 57 27.39 -18.92 1.43
C VAL A 57 28.01 -17.53 1.36
N ILE A 58 28.60 -17.09 2.47
CA ILE A 58 29.37 -15.84 2.51
C ILE A 58 30.80 -16.12 2.06
N GLY A 59 31.28 -15.43 1.02
CA GLY A 59 32.63 -15.62 0.50
C GLY A 59 33.71 -15.25 1.53
N ASP A 60 34.83 -15.94 1.47
CA ASP A 60 35.94 -15.74 2.40
C ASP A 60 36.47 -14.31 2.40
N ASP A 61 36.47 -13.65 1.25
CA ASP A 61 36.85 -12.24 1.10
C ASP A 61 35.93 -11.30 1.89
N ILE A 62 34.64 -11.58 1.94
CA ILE A 62 33.67 -10.83 2.75
C ILE A 62 33.90 -11.10 4.24
N VAL A 63 34.14 -12.35 4.62
CA VAL A 63 34.45 -12.74 6.01
C VAL A 63 35.67 -12.00 6.51
N GLU A 64 36.74 -11.93 5.71
CA GLU A 64 37.97 -11.19 6.06
C GLU A 64 37.69 -9.70 6.26
N GLN A 65 36.87 -9.09 5.40
CA GLN A 65 36.47 -7.68 5.54
C GLN A 65 35.64 -7.46 6.81
N ILE A 66 34.74 -8.38 7.15
CA ILE A 66 33.96 -8.33 8.41
C ILE A 66 34.89 -8.34 9.62
N TYR A 67 35.86 -9.27 9.65
CA TYR A 67 36.79 -9.37 10.78
C TYR A 67 37.71 -8.14 10.87
N ALA A 68 38.15 -7.59 9.74
CA ALA A 68 38.93 -6.36 9.71
C ALA A 68 38.13 -5.16 10.27
N ALA A 69 36.87 -5.01 9.88
CA ALA A 69 35.98 -3.98 10.38
C ALA A 69 35.68 -4.16 11.88
N LEU A 70 35.51 -5.40 12.33
CA LEU A 70 35.32 -5.74 13.74
C LEU A 70 36.55 -5.28 14.56
N ALA A 71 37.76 -5.57 14.08
CA ALA A 71 39.00 -5.16 14.74
C ALA A 71 39.12 -3.62 14.87
N GLU A 72 38.74 -2.87 13.84
CA GLU A 72 38.71 -1.41 13.90
C GLU A 72 37.66 -0.88 14.87
N THR A 73 36.50 -1.51 14.92
CA THR A 73 35.43 -1.15 15.87
C THR A 73 35.84 -1.45 17.31
N GLU A 74 36.52 -2.57 17.55
CA GLU A 74 37.13 -2.90 18.86
C GLU A 74 38.11 -1.83 19.32
N LYS A 75 38.99 -1.33 18.42
CA LYS A 75 39.92 -0.26 18.73
C LYS A 75 39.21 1.04 19.17
N VAL A 76 38.17 1.43 18.45
CA VAL A 76 37.37 2.62 18.79
C VAL A 76 36.68 2.46 20.14
N ALA A 77 36.13 1.26 20.41
CA ALA A 77 35.45 0.95 21.67
C ALA A 77 36.42 0.79 22.85
N GLY A 78 37.71 0.53 22.59
CA GLY A 78 38.70 0.20 23.61
C GLY A 78 38.42 -1.15 24.30
N LYS A 79 37.70 -2.04 23.64
CA LYS A 79 37.26 -3.34 24.17
C LYS A 79 37.51 -4.44 23.15
N LYS A 80 37.53 -5.68 23.61
CA LYS A 80 37.74 -6.84 22.74
C LYS A 80 36.51 -7.74 22.73
N PHE A 81 36.17 -8.21 21.55
CA PHE A 81 35.03 -9.10 21.31
C PHE A 81 35.27 -10.46 22.00
N GLY A 82 34.41 -10.84 22.95
CA GLY A 82 34.53 -12.03 23.72
C GLY A 82 35.53 -11.97 24.90
N ASP A 83 36.03 -10.80 25.28
CA ASP A 83 36.92 -10.66 26.42
C ASP A 83 36.27 -11.13 27.71
N ASP A 84 37.08 -11.74 28.58
CA ASP A 84 36.63 -12.33 29.86
C ASP A 84 36.40 -11.29 30.97
N LYS A 85 36.89 -10.07 30.81
CA LYS A 85 36.81 -8.99 31.82
C LYS A 85 35.95 -7.82 31.39
N ASP A 86 36.16 -7.31 30.19
CA ASP A 86 35.41 -6.16 29.62
C ASP A 86 34.99 -6.51 28.19
N PRO A 87 33.93 -7.33 28.03
CA PRO A 87 33.56 -7.82 26.71
C PRO A 87 32.98 -6.72 25.85
N PHE A 88 33.49 -6.64 24.60
CA PHE A 88 32.84 -5.89 23.56
C PHE A 88 31.63 -6.64 23.05
N LEU A 89 30.46 -6.05 23.11
CA LEU A 89 29.22 -6.67 22.64
C LEU A 89 28.66 -5.88 21.45
N VAL A 90 28.04 -6.57 20.51
CA VAL A 90 27.48 -5.97 19.31
C VAL A 90 26.03 -6.42 19.07
N SER A 91 25.28 -5.58 18.37
CA SER A 91 24.02 -5.96 17.73
C SER A 91 24.25 -6.24 16.25
N VAL A 92 23.44 -7.11 15.68
CA VAL A 92 23.41 -7.41 14.25
C VAL A 92 21.98 -7.14 13.77
N ARG A 93 21.81 -6.15 12.90
CA ARG A 93 20.51 -5.65 12.46
C ARG A 93 20.43 -5.58 10.95
N SER A 94 19.27 -5.89 10.40
CA SER A 94 18.98 -5.66 8.99
C SER A 94 18.89 -4.18 8.64
N GLY A 95 19.12 -3.86 7.38
CA GLY A 95 18.97 -2.51 6.86
C GLY A 95 18.74 -2.54 5.36
N ALA A 96 17.47 -2.67 4.94
CA ALA A 96 17.13 -2.63 3.54
C ALA A 96 17.14 -1.20 2.98
N ARG A 97 17.21 -1.06 1.66
CA ARG A 97 17.13 0.20 0.95
C ARG A 97 15.83 0.94 1.24
N ALA A 98 14.72 0.20 1.29
CA ALA A 98 13.42 0.69 1.73
C ALA A 98 13.16 0.29 3.18
N SER A 99 12.43 1.12 3.93
CA SER A 99 12.06 0.80 5.30
C SER A 99 11.06 -0.36 5.33
N MET A 100 11.41 -1.41 6.05
CA MET A 100 10.60 -2.64 6.23
C MET A 100 10.48 -2.98 7.72
N PRO A 101 9.71 -2.22 8.51
CA PRO A 101 9.68 -2.37 9.98
C PRO A 101 9.22 -3.77 10.40
N GLY A 102 10.01 -4.45 11.23
CA GLY A 102 9.67 -5.75 11.78
C GLY A 102 9.69 -6.93 10.79
N MET A 103 10.00 -6.69 9.51
CA MET A 103 9.96 -7.74 8.49
C MET A 103 11.20 -8.63 8.47
N MET A 104 12.33 -8.10 8.94
CA MET A 104 13.60 -8.80 8.99
C MET A 104 14.15 -8.85 10.42
N ASP A 105 15.09 -9.74 10.64
CA ASP A 105 15.54 -10.11 11.97
C ASP A 105 16.61 -9.18 12.56
N THR A 106 16.66 -9.15 13.87
CA THR A 106 17.65 -8.43 14.69
C THR A 106 18.18 -9.37 15.78
N ILE A 107 19.47 -9.36 16.02
CA ILE A 107 20.09 -10.11 17.11
C ILE A 107 20.90 -9.14 17.97
N LEU A 108 20.66 -9.15 19.29
CA LEU A 108 21.31 -8.28 20.25
C LEU A 108 22.26 -9.06 21.15
N ASN A 109 23.19 -8.37 21.78
CA ASN A 109 24.08 -8.89 22.83
C ASN A 109 25.06 -9.97 22.35
N LEU A 110 25.43 -9.97 21.06
CA LEU A 110 26.45 -10.89 20.55
C LEU A 110 27.79 -10.64 21.24
N GLY A 111 28.48 -11.71 21.51
CA GLY A 111 29.73 -11.70 22.25
C GLY A 111 29.61 -12.28 23.68
N LEU A 112 28.36 -12.44 24.15
CA LEU A 112 28.12 -13.08 25.45
C LEU A 112 28.35 -14.60 25.36
N THR A 113 29.11 -15.08 26.34
CA THR A 113 29.43 -16.49 26.56
C THR A 113 29.36 -16.78 28.06
N ASP A 114 29.50 -18.04 28.45
CA ASP A 114 29.55 -18.40 29.88
C ASP A 114 30.68 -17.68 30.63
N VAL A 115 31.75 -17.32 29.92
CA VAL A 115 32.92 -16.62 30.50
C VAL A 115 32.70 -15.09 30.48
N SER A 116 32.30 -14.52 29.35
CA SER A 116 32.17 -13.08 29.21
C SER A 116 31.01 -12.49 30.03
N VAL A 117 29.94 -13.25 30.28
CA VAL A 117 28.84 -12.81 31.16
C VAL A 117 29.31 -12.56 32.59
N VAL A 118 30.24 -13.35 33.09
CA VAL A 118 30.82 -13.14 34.42
C VAL A 118 31.65 -11.86 34.46
N GLY A 119 32.43 -11.61 33.42
CA GLY A 119 33.18 -10.35 33.25
C GLY A 119 32.27 -9.13 33.22
N LEU A 120 31.16 -9.19 32.46
CA LEU A 120 30.19 -8.12 32.38
C LEU A 120 29.48 -7.89 33.73
N ALA A 121 29.14 -8.94 34.46
CA ALA A 121 28.54 -8.85 35.81
C ALA A 121 29.49 -8.17 36.81
N ASN A 122 30.73 -8.51 36.77
CA ASN A 122 31.77 -7.93 37.67
C ASN A 122 32.05 -6.47 37.29
N LEU A 123 32.20 -6.16 36.01
CA LEU A 123 32.51 -4.82 35.51
C LEU A 123 31.39 -3.84 35.85
N THR A 124 30.14 -4.23 35.65
CA THR A 124 28.98 -3.40 35.92
C THR A 124 28.54 -3.41 37.38
N ASN A 125 29.07 -4.31 38.20
CA ASN A 125 28.62 -4.63 39.55
C ASN A 125 27.09 -4.88 39.56
N ASN A 126 26.60 -5.50 38.51
CA ASN A 126 25.17 -5.77 38.32
C ASN A 126 24.97 -7.11 37.63
N PRO A 127 25.00 -8.21 38.39
CA PRO A 127 24.81 -9.55 37.85
C PRO A 127 23.41 -9.74 37.26
N HIS A 128 22.41 -9.08 37.81
CA HIS A 128 21.04 -9.09 37.25
C HIS A 128 21.03 -8.64 35.79
N PHE A 129 21.63 -7.50 35.54
CA PHE A 129 21.75 -6.97 34.16
C PHE A 129 22.48 -7.93 33.23
N ALA A 130 23.64 -8.43 33.67
CA ALA A 130 24.49 -9.30 32.83
C ALA A 130 23.77 -10.59 32.43
N TYR A 131 23.16 -11.28 33.38
CA TYR A 131 22.43 -12.52 33.09
C TYR A 131 21.09 -12.30 32.37
N ASP A 132 20.43 -11.16 32.58
CA ASP A 132 19.29 -10.76 31.74
C ASP A 132 19.71 -10.56 30.29
N ALA A 133 20.81 -9.88 30.05
CA ALA A 133 21.37 -9.71 28.70
C ALA A 133 21.75 -11.08 28.06
N TYR A 134 22.31 -11.99 28.82
CA TYR A 134 22.69 -13.30 28.31
C TYR A 134 21.48 -14.18 27.98
N ARG A 135 20.49 -14.24 28.86
CA ARG A 135 19.27 -15.02 28.56
C ARG A 135 18.54 -14.47 27.32
N ARG A 136 18.48 -13.15 27.17
CA ARG A 136 17.90 -12.50 25.99
C ARG A 136 18.65 -12.88 24.72
N PHE A 137 19.98 -12.88 24.78
CA PHE A 137 20.81 -13.29 23.66
C PHE A 137 20.60 -14.75 23.29
N ILE A 138 20.59 -15.66 24.25
CA ILE A 138 20.38 -17.09 24.00
C ILE A 138 19.03 -17.34 23.35
N ALA A 139 17.96 -16.75 23.87
CA ALA A 139 16.62 -16.89 23.32
C ALA A 139 16.53 -16.32 21.90
N MET A 140 17.03 -15.12 21.69
CA MET A 140 16.97 -14.44 20.39
C MET A 140 17.84 -15.15 19.34
N PHE A 141 19.06 -15.57 19.69
CA PHE A 141 19.91 -16.34 18.80
C PHE A 141 19.28 -17.68 18.43
N SER A 142 18.71 -18.38 19.41
CA SER A 142 18.05 -19.66 19.20
C SER A 142 16.83 -19.54 18.28
N ASP A 143 16.00 -18.53 18.48
CA ASP A 143 14.80 -18.29 17.67
C ASP A 143 15.18 -17.80 16.26
N VAL A 144 15.93 -16.73 16.15
CA VAL A 144 16.22 -16.06 14.89
C VAL A 144 17.24 -16.84 14.04
N VAL A 145 18.31 -17.30 14.63
CA VAL A 145 19.41 -17.95 13.89
C VAL A 145 19.15 -19.42 13.65
N MET A 146 18.64 -20.12 14.68
CA MET A 146 18.48 -21.58 14.66
C MET A 146 17.02 -22.02 14.46
N GLU A 147 16.08 -21.07 14.37
CA GLU A 147 14.66 -21.35 14.15
C GLU A 147 14.02 -22.26 15.21
N ILE A 148 14.47 -22.13 16.46
CA ILE A 148 13.88 -22.82 17.61
C ILE A 148 12.64 -22.04 18.07
N PRO A 149 11.48 -22.69 18.29
CA PRO A 149 10.26 -22.00 18.68
C PRO A 149 10.41 -21.12 19.91
N LYS A 150 10.09 -19.83 19.78
CA LYS A 150 10.21 -18.82 20.84
C LYS A 150 9.39 -19.16 22.09
N ASN A 151 8.25 -19.79 21.90
CA ASN A 151 7.34 -20.17 23.00
C ASN A 151 7.96 -21.08 24.03
N GLU A 152 8.94 -21.91 23.68
CA GLU A 152 9.63 -22.77 24.63
C GLU A 152 10.44 -21.96 25.66
N PHE A 153 11.04 -20.84 25.21
CA PHE A 153 11.76 -19.92 26.08
C PHE A 153 10.81 -19.07 26.93
N GLU A 154 9.75 -18.60 26.35
CA GLU A 154 8.70 -17.84 27.06
C GLU A 154 8.05 -18.68 28.17
N ALA A 155 7.80 -19.97 27.93
CA ALA A 155 7.25 -20.88 28.91
C ALA A 155 8.15 -21.04 30.15
N VAL A 156 9.47 -21.07 29.96
CA VAL A 156 10.43 -21.11 31.07
C VAL A 156 10.38 -19.83 31.90
N LEU A 157 10.33 -18.67 31.26
CA LEU A 157 10.20 -17.39 31.95
C LEU A 157 8.88 -17.29 32.74
N ASP A 158 7.80 -17.72 32.18
CA ASP A 158 6.48 -17.72 32.82
C ASP A 158 6.47 -18.65 34.03
N GLU A 159 7.08 -19.83 33.93
CA GLU A 159 7.25 -20.75 35.05
C GLU A 159 8.00 -20.11 36.23
N PHE A 160 9.11 -19.41 35.93
CA PHE A 160 9.88 -18.71 36.96
C PHE A 160 9.12 -17.54 37.58
N LYS A 161 8.43 -16.74 36.78
CA LYS A 161 7.60 -15.63 37.26
C LYS A 161 6.47 -16.12 38.16
N GLU A 162 5.78 -17.17 37.77
CA GLU A 162 4.72 -17.79 38.55
C GLU A 162 5.24 -18.34 39.89
N LYS A 163 6.34 -19.09 39.84
CA LYS A 163 6.98 -19.69 41.03
C LYS A 163 7.45 -18.62 42.03
N LYS A 164 7.87 -17.46 41.58
CA LYS A 164 8.36 -16.34 42.40
C LYS A 164 7.29 -15.33 42.74
N GLY A 165 6.08 -15.44 42.15
CA GLY A 165 4.99 -14.52 42.36
C GLY A 165 5.22 -13.12 41.82
N VAL A 166 6.00 -12.97 40.75
CA VAL A 166 6.31 -11.70 40.09
C VAL A 166 5.62 -11.58 38.74
N LYS A 167 5.38 -10.35 38.29
CA LYS A 167 4.67 -10.08 37.06
C LYS A 167 5.61 -9.88 35.85
N TYR A 168 6.74 -9.24 36.10
CA TYR A 168 7.66 -8.85 35.02
C TYR A 168 9.00 -9.59 35.10
N ASP A 169 9.63 -9.84 33.94
CA ASP A 169 10.93 -10.48 33.86
C ASP A 169 12.00 -9.74 34.68
N ARG A 170 11.92 -8.41 34.73
CA ARG A 170 12.84 -7.55 35.50
C ARG A 170 12.78 -7.77 37.04
N ASP A 171 11.70 -8.38 37.50
CA ASP A 171 11.49 -8.61 38.92
C ASP A 171 12.12 -9.94 39.40
N LEU A 172 12.61 -10.76 38.46
CA LEU A 172 13.39 -11.96 38.76
C LEU A 172 14.77 -11.58 39.29
N SER A 173 15.28 -12.36 40.27
CA SER A 173 16.62 -12.10 40.82
C SER A 173 17.74 -12.52 39.87
N ALA A 174 18.96 -12.06 40.15
CA ALA A 174 20.11 -12.48 39.37
C ALA A 174 20.32 -14.00 39.43
N ASP A 175 20.05 -14.62 40.56
CA ASP A 175 20.17 -16.09 40.72
C ASP A 175 19.08 -16.83 39.93
N ASP A 176 17.85 -16.28 39.90
CA ASP A 176 16.80 -16.81 39.03
C ASP A 176 17.19 -16.74 37.56
N LEU A 177 17.77 -15.64 37.11
CA LEU A 177 18.21 -15.44 35.74
C LEU A 177 19.37 -16.38 35.35
N LYS A 178 20.27 -16.71 36.30
CA LYS A 178 21.31 -17.72 36.06
C LYS A 178 20.68 -19.10 35.78
N GLU A 179 19.67 -19.48 36.53
CA GLU A 179 18.93 -20.74 36.32
C GLU A 179 18.17 -20.69 34.98
N VAL A 180 17.57 -19.57 34.62
CA VAL A 180 16.93 -19.37 33.31
C VAL A 180 17.92 -19.58 32.17
N VAL A 181 19.11 -19.03 32.28
CA VAL A 181 20.22 -19.24 31.30
C VAL A 181 20.54 -20.72 31.14
N VAL A 182 20.67 -21.46 32.23
CA VAL A 182 20.90 -22.93 32.18
C VAL A 182 19.76 -23.61 31.40
N ARG A 183 18.51 -23.29 31.75
CA ARG A 183 17.34 -23.88 31.07
C ARG A 183 17.26 -23.51 29.60
N PHE A 184 17.62 -22.29 29.22
CA PHE A 184 17.68 -21.87 27.82
C PHE A 184 18.76 -22.63 27.04
N LYS A 185 19.92 -22.81 27.60
CA LYS A 185 21.00 -23.63 26.97
C LYS A 185 20.60 -25.09 26.82
N GLU A 186 19.85 -25.64 27.74
CA GLU A 186 19.29 -26.99 27.63
C GLU A 186 18.31 -27.11 26.47
N ILE A 187 17.42 -26.11 26.28
CA ILE A 187 16.51 -26.06 25.15
C ILE A 187 17.29 -26.02 23.83
N TYR A 188 18.31 -25.17 23.74
CA TYR A 188 19.19 -25.10 22.58
C TYR A 188 19.81 -26.45 22.25
N LYS A 189 20.40 -27.10 23.23
CA LYS A 189 21.04 -28.39 23.06
C LYS A 189 20.06 -29.50 22.67
N LYS A 190 18.84 -29.45 23.22
CA LYS A 190 17.78 -30.42 22.87
C LYS A 190 17.43 -30.33 21.38
N HIS A 191 17.34 -29.13 20.82
CA HIS A 191 17.00 -28.92 19.41
C HIS A 191 18.18 -29.10 18.46
N MET A 192 19.37 -28.65 18.86
CA MET A 192 20.54 -28.57 17.98
C MET A 192 21.51 -29.75 18.13
N GLY A 193 21.42 -30.51 19.21
CA GLY A 193 22.32 -31.63 19.51
C GLY A 193 23.73 -31.21 19.92
N VAL A 194 24.03 -29.91 20.02
CA VAL A 194 25.30 -29.32 20.43
C VAL A 194 25.08 -28.22 21.45
N ASP A 195 26.13 -27.85 22.19
CA ASP A 195 26.05 -26.76 23.14
C ASP A 195 25.91 -25.40 22.43
N PHE A 196 25.32 -24.42 23.13
CA PHE A 196 25.21 -23.05 22.66
C PHE A 196 26.61 -22.49 22.33
N PRO A 197 26.80 -21.82 21.16
CA PRO A 197 28.13 -21.39 20.71
C PRO A 197 28.83 -20.47 21.70
N GLN A 198 30.07 -20.84 22.06
CA GLN A 198 30.92 -20.09 22.98
C GLN A 198 32.02 -19.30 22.27
N ASP A 199 32.10 -19.36 20.93
CA ASP A 199 32.98 -18.54 20.12
C ASP A 199 32.23 -17.32 19.59
N PRO A 200 32.53 -16.08 20.02
CA PRO A 200 31.87 -14.87 19.57
C PRO A 200 31.91 -14.66 18.05
N LYS A 201 32.99 -15.04 17.38
CA LYS A 201 33.11 -14.91 15.93
C LYS A 201 32.17 -15.85 15.19
N VAL A 202 31.98 -17.08 15.71
CA VAL A 202 30.95 -17.99 15.17
C VAL A 202 29.56 -17.42 15.37
N GLN A 203 29.26 -16.87 16.54
CA GLN A 203 28.00 -16.19 16.82
C GLN A 203 27.75 -15.05 15.80
N LEU A 204 28.74 -14.23 15.56
CA LEU A 204 28.65 -13.09 14.62
C LEU A 204 28.35 -13.55 13.19
N MET A 205 29.11 -14.51 12.67
CA MET A 205 28.94 -14.97 11.29
C MET A 205 27.61 -15.69 11.09
N GLU A 206 27.14 -16.47 12.05
CA GLU A 206 25.82 -17.10 11.99
C GLU A 206 24.70 -16.05 12.04
N ALA A 207 24.86 -15.00 12.84
CA ALA A 207 23.90 -13.88 12.90
C ALA A 207 23.84 -13.11 11.58
N VAL A 208 24.97 -12.83 10.94
CA VAL A 208 25.02 -12.15 9.63
C VAL A 208 24.29 -13.00 8.57
N LYS A 209 24.55 -14.31 8.53
CA LYS A 209 23.84 -15.23 7.64
C LYS A 209 22.32 -15.22 7.89
N ALA A 210 21.91 -15.23 9.15
CA ALA A 210 20.50 -15.19 9.52
C ALA A 210 19.80 -13.94 9.03
N VAL A 211 20.43 -12.77 9.14
CA VAL A 211 19.90 -11.52 8.61
C VAL A 211 19.77 -11.58 7.09
N PHE A 212 20.76 -12.11 6.38
CA PHE A 212 20.65 -12.29 4.94
C PHE A 212 19.49 -13.22 4.56
N ARG A 213 19.31 -14.33 5.29
CA ARG A 213 18.18 -15.25 5.07
C ARG A 213 16.83 -14.59 5.33
N SER A 214 16.75 -13.67 6.27
CA SER A 214 15.50 -13.00 6.62
C SER A 214 14.93 -12.14 5.49
N TRP A 215 15.73 -11.79 4.50
CA TRP A 215 15.24 -11.13 3.28
C TRP A 215 14.19 -11.98 2.55
N ASP A 216 14.31 -13.30 2.56
CA ASP A 216 13.39 -14.22 1.92
C ASP A 216 12.39 -14.87 2.91
N ASN A 217 12.22 -14.30 4.10
CA ASN A 217 11.14 -14.71 5.01
C ASN A 217 9.77 -14.44 4.36
N PRO A 218 8.76 -15.31 4.57
CA PRO A 218 7.42 -15.10 3.98
C PRO A 218 6.83 -13.72 4.25
N ARG A 219 6.94 -13.21 5.47
CA ARG A 219 6.48 -11.87 5.84
C ARG A 219 7.21 -10.76 5.09
N ALA A 220 8.51 -10.90 4.88
CA ALA A 220 9.31 -9.93 4.13
C ALA A 220 8.95 -9.94 2.64
N ILE A 221 8.74 -11.11 2.05
CA ILE A 221 8.29 -11.26 0.67
C ILE A 221 6.92 -10.62 0.48
N TYR A 222 5.97 -10.91 1.38
CA TYR A 222 4.63 -10.33 1.33
C TYR A 222 4.68 -8.79 1.43
N TYR A 223 5.43 -8.27 2.39
CA TYR A 223 5.60 -6.82 2.56
C TYR A 223 6.18 -6.15 1.31
N ARG A 224 7.19 -6.77 0.68
CA ARG A 224 7.77 -6.24 -0.55
C ARG A 224 6.75 -6.18 -1.68
N ARG A 225 5.94 -7.21 -1.85
CA ARG A 225 4.85 -7.22 -2.86
C ARG A 225 3.86 -6.08 -2.64
N MET A 226 3.44 -5.87 -1.39
CA MET A 226 2.51 -4.79 -1.03
C MET A 226 3.06 -3.39 -1.30
N ASN A 227 4.36 -3.23 -1.18
CA ASN A 227 5.02 -1.92 -1.25
C ASN A 227 5.85 -1.73 -2.52
N ASP A 228 5.69 -2.58 -3.51
CA ASP A 228 6.40 -2.53 -4.80
C ASP A 228 7.93 -2.47 -4.65
N ILE A 229 8.48 -3.20 -3.68
CA ILE A 229 9.92 -3.27 -3.41
C ILE A 229 10.52 -4.44 -4.19
N PRO A 230 11.49 -4.20 -5.11
CA PRO A 230 12.12 -5.26 -5.89
C PRO A 230 12.83 -6.30 -5.02
N GLY A 231 12.65 -7.58 -5.37
CA GLY A 231 13.24 -8.69 -4.63
C GLY A 231 14.77 -8.82 -4.77
N ASP A 232 15.34 -8.22 -5.80
CA ASP A 232 16.78 -8.26 -6.08
C ASP A 232 17.60 -7.20 -5.31
N TRP A 233 16.95 -6.30 -4.56
CA TRP A 233 17.65 -5.27 -3.79
C TRP A 233 18.49 -5.83 -2.65
N GLY A 234 18.05 -6.88 -1.97
CA GLY A 234 18.71 -7.43 -0.80
C GLY A 234 18.65 -6.52 0.43
N THR A 235 19.26 -6.96 1.50
CA THR A 235 19.41 -6.20 2.75
C THR A 235 20.87 -6.01 3.09
N ALA A 236 21.22 -4.86 3.66
CA ALA A 236 22.48 -4.69 4.36
C ALA A 236 22.38 -5.23 5.78
N VAL A 237 23.52 -5.47 6.39
CA VAL A 237 23.64 -5.89 7.80
C VAL A 237 24.46 -4.85 8.55
N ASN A 238 23.89 -4.28 9.61
CA ASN A 238 24.57 -3.33 10.49
C ASN A 238 25.04 -4.05 11.74
N VAL A 239 26.34 -4.06 11.96
CA VAL A 239 26.98 -4.57 13.17
C VAL A 239 27.41 -3.35 14.00
N GLN A 240 26.83 -3.19 15.17
CA GLN A 240 26.96 -1.97 15.96
C GLN A 240 27.26 -2.29 17.42
N SER A 241 28.13 -1.47 18.03
CA SER A 241 28.40 -1.56 19.48
C SER A 241 27.11 -1.49 20.27
N MET A 242 26.95 -2.36 21.26
CA MET A 242 25.82 -2.32 22.18
C MET A 242 25.95 -1.17 23.16
N VAL A 243 24.84 -0.49 23.38
CA VAL A 243 24.57 0.39 24.52
C VAL A 243 23.30 -0.08 25.21
N PHE A 244 23.26 0.02 26.52
CA PHE A 244 22.25 -0.67 27.33
C PHE A 244 21.35 0.30 28.07
N GLY A 245 20.06 0.26 27.72
CA GLY A 245 19.00 1.00 28.43
C GLY A 245 18.51 0.30 29.71
N ASN A 246 19.03 -0.88 30.03
CA ASN A 246 18.61 -1.69 31.18
C ASN A 246 19.69 -1.84 32.26
N MET A 247 20.54 -0.84 32.39
CA MET A 247 21.56 -0.78 33.44
C MET A 247 21.09 -0.04 34.72
N GLY A 248 19.82 -0.02 35.01
CA GLY A 248 19.23 0.65 36.18
C GLY A 248 18.36 1.87 35.82
N GLU A 249 17.95 2.60 36.85
CA GLU A 249 16.97 3.69 36.71
C GLU A 249 17.53 4.98 36.03
N THR A 250 18.85 5.08 35.85
CA THR A 250 19.48 6.15 35.07
C THR A 250 19.69 5.80 33.60
N SER A 251 19.21 4.63 33.22
CA SER A 251 19.23 4.10 31.87
C SER A 251 17.83 3.95 31.33
N GLY A 252 17.71 3.98 30.03
CA GLY A 252 16.42 3.82 29.37
C GLY A 252 16.55 3.74 27.86
N THR A 253 15.44 3.55 27.20
CA THR A 253 15.37 3.50 25.74
C THR A 253 14.08 4.08 25.27
N GLY A 254 14.05 4.58 24.04
CA GLY A 254 12.84 5.19 23.52
C GLY A 254 12.87 5.38 22.02
N VAL A 255 11.69 5.75 21.55
CA VAL A 255 11.45 6.09 20.15
C VAL A 255 10.75 7.44 20.12
N ALA A 256 11.14 8.31 19.22
CA ALA A 256 10.51 9.61 19.12
C ALA A 256 10.47 10.11 17.67
N PHE A 257 9.49 10.99 17.44
CA PHE A 257 9.29 11.67 16.16
C PHE A 257 9.45 13.17 16.38
N THR A 258 10.05 13.87 15.44
CA THR A 258 10.17 15.33 15.50
C THR A 258 8.83 16.05 15.38
N ARG A 259 7.84 15.39 14.79
CA ARG A 259 6.45 15.86 14.69
C ARG A 259 5.51 14.68 14.94
N ASN A 260 4.27 14.96 15.34
CA ASN A 260 3.29 13.91 15.57
C ASN A 260 3.01 13.13 14.26
N PRO A 261 3.29 11.83 14.19
CA PRO A 261 3.12 11.03 12.98
C PRO A 261 1.66 10.76 12.61
N SER A 262 0.73 11.00 13.53
CA SER A 262 -0.70 10.83 13.30
C SER A 262 -1.39 12.11 12.86
N THR A 263 -1.00 13.26 13.42
CA THR A 263 -1.66 14.55 13.19
C THR A 263 -0.82 15.56 12.42
N GLY A 264 0.50 15.41 12.40
CA GLY A 264 1.43 16.36 11.81
C GLY A 264 1.75 17.56 12.70
N GLU A 265 1.26 17.62 13.92
CA GLU A 265 1.55 18.71 14.85
C GLU A 265 3.07 18.83 15.08
N LYS A 266 3.58 20.07 15.01
CA LYS A 266 5.00 20.37 15.23
C LYS A 266 5.34 20.32 16.71
N LYS A 267 5.45 19.12 17.24
CA LYS A 267 5.79 18.84 18.63
C LYS A 267 6.52 17.52 18.71
N LEU A 268 7.60 17.49 19.48
CA LEU A 268 8.32 16.24 19.74
C LEU A 268 7.36 15.22 20.33
N TYR A 269 7.23 14.08 19.67
CA TYR A 269 6.27 13.06 20.00
C TYR A 269 6.98 11.72 20.14
N GLY A 270 6.82 11.06 21.28
CA GLY A 270 7.50 9.79 21.50
C GLY A 270 7.25 9.19 22.84
N GLU A 271 7.87 8.06 23.04
CA GLU A 271 7.72 7.22 24.21
C GLU A 271 9.09 6.70 24.67
N TYR A 272 9.20 6.44 25.96
CA TYR A 272 10.40 5.85 26.54
C TYR A 272 10.06 4.92 27.70
N LEU A 273 10.98 4.03 28.01
CA LEU A 273 10.96 3.19 29.20
C LEU A 273 12.29 3.32 29.92
N LEU A 274 12.24 3.52 31.22
CA LEU A 274 13.41 3.42 32.07
C LEU A 274 13.75 1.96 32.35
N ASN A 275 15.02 1.69 32.52
CA ASN A 275 15.53 0.35 32.80
C ASN A 275 14.96 -0.73 31.85
N ALA A 276 15.10 -0.49 30.54
CA ALA A 276 14.56 -1.33 29.47
C ALA A 276 15.46 -1.35 28.24
N GLN A 277 15.35 -2.41 27.44
CA GLN A 277 15.93 -2.45 26.09
C GLN A 277 14.90 -2.03 25.03
N GLY A 278 15.38 -1.68 23.82
CA GLY A 278 14.51 -1.20 22.73
C GLY A 278 13.38 -2.16 22.36
N GLU A 279 13.62 -3.46 22.42
CA GLU A 279 12.61 -4.49 22.19
C GLU A 279 11.43 -4.42 23.17
N ASP A 280 11.66 -3.99 24.41
CA ASP A 280 10.60 -3.86 25.43
C ASP A 280 9.60 -2.73 25.08
N VAL A 281 10.08 -1.69 24.40
CA VAL A 281 9.24 -0.58 23.91
C VAL A 281 8.38 -1.03 22.73
N VAL A 282 9.00 -1.71 21.78
CA VAL A 282 8.37 -2.12 20.52
C VAL A 282 7.40 -3.28 20.72
N ALA A 283 7.76 -4.24 21.58
CA ALA A 283 6.92 -5.38 21.89
C ALA A 283 5.67 -5.04 22.71
N GLY A 284 5.69 -3.88 23.37
CA GLY A 284 4.54 -3.42 24.15
C GLY A 284 4.25 -4.19 25.43
N ILE A 285 5.20 -4.96 25.93
CA ILE A 285 5.09 -5.75 27.19
C ILE A 285 4.88 -4.85 28.39
N ARG A 286 5.46 -3.66 28.36
CA ARG A 286 5.30 -2.60 29.38
C ARG A 286 4.70 -1.38 28.71
N THR A 287 3.86 -0.62 29.41
CA THR A 287 3.32 0.64 28.92
C THR A 287 4.40 1.73 28.99
N PRO A 288 4.86 2.27 27.87
CA PRO A 288 5.86 3.33 27.86
C PRO A 288 5.28 4.66 28.36
N GLU A 289 6.17 5.52 28.82
CA GLU A 289 5.82 6.89 29.21
C GLU A 289 6.01 7.86 28.03
N PRO A 290 5.16 8.91 27.94
CA PRO A 290 5.35 9.97 26.96
C PRO A 290 6.72 10.65 27.13
N ILE A 291 7.39 10.98 26.02
CA ILE A 291 8.72 11.61 26.03
C ILE A 291 8.75 12.93 26.79
N SER A 292 7.62 13.64 26.89
CA SER A 292 7.52 14.87 27.66
C SER A 292 7.86 14.70 29.15
N HIS A 293 7.63 13.50 29.71
CA HIS A 293 7.99 13.19 31.10
C HIS A 293 9.51 13.05 31.30
N LEU A 294 10.26 12.77 30.26
CA LEU A 294 11.73 12.69 30.34
C LEU A 294 12.36 14.05 30.69
N GLN A 295 11.70 15.15 30.34
CA GLN A 295 12.13 16.49 30.70
C GLN A 295 12.22 16.69 32.22
N GLU A 296 11.30 16.07 32.97
CA GLU A 296 11.31 16.13 34.44
C GLU A 296 12.31 15.16 35.05
N GLN A 297 12.43 13.98 34.49
CA GLN A 297 13.29 12.91 35.02
C GLN A 297 14.76 13.08 34.67
N MET A 298 15.07 13.52 33.45
CA MET A 298 16.44 13.70 32.94
C MET A 298 16.51 14.96 32.06
N PRO A 299 16.47 16.17 32.65
CA PRO A 299 16.34 17.42 31.88
C PRO A 299 17.51 17.65 30.90
N ASP A 300 18.73 17.32 31.28
CA ASP A 300 19.90 17.51 30.40
C ASP A 300 19.89 16.56 29.20
N VAL A 301 19.52 15.32 29.41
CA VAL A 301 19.36 14.32 28.36
C VAL A 301 18.24 14.72 27.41
N TYR A 302 17.12 15.14 27.96
CA TYR A 302 15.97 15.61 27.16
C TYR A 302 16.36 16.79 26.27
N GLN A 303 17.07 17.79 26.83
CA GLN A 303 17.49 18.96 26.05
C GLN A 303 18.50 18.58 24.97
N GLN A 304 19.44 17.69 25.26
CA GLN A 304 20.38 17.17 24.26
C GLN A 304 19.62 16.45 23.13
N PHE A 305 18.62 15.68 23.47
CA PHE A 305 17.80 14.97 22.49
C PHE A 305 17.01 15.95 21.62
N VAL A 306 16.40 16.99 22.21
CA VAL A 306 15.69 18.03 21.46
C VAL A 306 16.62 18.74 20.47
N ASP A 307 17.83 19.06 20.89
CA ASP A 307 18.82 19.70 20.02
C ASP A 307 19.22 18.80 18.84
N ILE A 308 19.42 17.52 19.08
CA ILE A 308 19.70 16.53 18.05
C ILE A 308 18.52 16.37 17.08
N ALA A 309 17.31 16.26 17.61
CA ALA A 309 16.08 16.13 16.81
C ALA A 309 15.89 17.33 15.87
N THR A 310 16.11 18.53 16.40
CA THR A 310 16.04 19.77 15.61
C THR A 310 17.08 19.79 14.48
N LYS A 311 18.31 19.40 14.77
CA LYS A 311 19.38 19.33 13.76
C LYS A 311 19.11 18.29 12.70
N LEU A 312 18.58 17.12 13.08
CA LEU A 312 18.27 16.04 12.14
C LEU A 312 17.11 16.43 11.21
N GLU A 313 16.04 17.03 11.74
CA GLU A 313 14.93 17.49 10.90
C GLU A 313 15.39 18.56 9.90
N ALA A 314 16.20 19.52 10.34
CA ALA A 314 16.76 20.55 9.46
C ALA A 314 17.71 19.98 8.40
N HIS A 315 18.53 19.00 8.77
CA HIS A 315 19.49 18.38 7.86
C HIS A 315 18.79 17.56 6.76
N TYR A 316 17.84 16.70 7.15
CA TYR A 316 17.10 15.88 6.20
C TYR A 316 15.94 16.61 5.53
N ARG A 317 15.59 17.79 6.01
CA ARG A 317 14.48 18.61 5.50
C ARG A 317 13.15 17.85 5.50
N ASP A 318 12.95 17.02 6.53
CA ASP A 318 11.76 16.20 6.73
C ASP A 318 11.66 15.78 8.19
N MET A 319 10.43 15.45 8.64
CA MET A 319 10.25 14.91 9.98
C MET A 319 11.04 13.60 10.14
N GLN A 320 11.59 13.40 11.33
CA GLN A 320 12.43 12.25 11.65
C GLN A 320 11.76 11.33 12.66
N ASP A 321 11.94 10.05 12.44
CA ASP A 321 11.68 8.96 13.37
C ASP A 321 13.04 8.52 13.91
N MET A 322 13.19 8.54 15.23
CA MET A 322 14.47 8.34 15.89
C MET A 322 14.36 7.28 16.99
N GLU A 323 15.34 6.41 17.04
CA GLU A 323 15.55 5.48 18.15
C GLU A 323 16.77 5.93 18.96
N TYR A 324 16.65 5.92 20.28
CA TYR A 324 17.71 6.33 21.19
C TYR A 324 17.78 5.44 22.42
N THR A 325 18.92 5.40 23.03
CA THR A 325 19.18 4.70 24.29
C THR A 325 19.95 5.62 25.22
N ILE A 326 19.60 5.59 26.49
CA ILE A 326 20.28 6.29 27.57
C ILE A 326 20.99 5.23 28.41
N GLU A 327 22.31 5.26 28.44
CA GLU A 327 23.11 4.35 29.26
C GLU A 327 23.75 5.16 30.39
N ARG A 328 23.30 4.94 31.63
CA ARG A 328 23.79 5.64 32.82
C ARG A 328 23.89 7.17 32.64
N GLY A 329 22.79 7.75 32.18
CA GLY A 329 22.66 9.21 31.96
C GLY A 329 23.29 9.73 30.68
N LYS A 330 23.87 8.88 29.84
CA LYS A 330 24.49 9.28 28.57
C LYS A 330 23.59 8.87 27.40
N LEU A 331 23.25 9.86 26.55
CA LEU A 331 22.41 9.65 25.38
C LEU A 331 23.18 9.09 24.19
N TYR A 332 22.59 8.11 23.52
CA TYR A 332 23.08 7.56 22.24
C TYR A 332 21.95 7.50 21.22
N MET A 333 22.26 7.90 19.98
CA MET A 333 21.35 7.76 18.85
C MET A 333 21.59 6.44 18.14
N LEU A 334 20.57 5.60 18.01
CA LEU A 334 20.68 4.30 17.39
C LEU A 334 20.19 4.30 15.94
N GLN A 335 19.23 5.14 15.62
CA GLN A 335 18.65 5.23 14.28
C GLN A 335 17.96 6.56 14.07
N THR A 336 18.02 7.06 12.85
CA THR A 336 17.14 8.09 12.34
C THR A 336 16.64 7.69 10.95
N ARG A 337 15.44 8.08 10.62
CA ARG A 337 14.87 7.91 9.27
C ARG A 337 13.76 8.94 9.07
N ASN A 338 13.42 9.19 7.81
CA ASN A 338 12.21 9.94 7.51
C ASN A 338 11.01 9.19 8.09
N GLY A 339 10.24 9.86 8.92
CA GLY A 339 9.20 9.22 9.71
C GLY A 339 8.03 8.74 8.88
N LYS A 340 7.63 7.48 9.10
CA LYS A 340 6.35 7.00 8.59
C LYS A 340 5.23 7.72 9.32
N ARG A 341 4.25 8.15 8.55
CA ARG A 341 3.16 9.00 9.02
C ARG A 341 1.87 8.67 8.31
N THR A 342 0.75 9.08 8.91
CA THR A 342 -0.55 8.99 8.26
C THR A 342 -0.63 9.93 7.06
N ALA A 343 -1.57 9.69 6.18
CA ALA A 343 -1.79 10.58 5.04
C ALA A 343 -2.12 12.01 5.48
N ALA A 344 -2.95 12.18 6.50
CA ALA A 344 -3.27 13.50 7.06
C ALA A 344 -2.04 14.21 7.61
N ALA A 345 -1.20 13.49 8.36
CA ALA A 345 0.05 14.03 8.86
C ALA A 345 1.02 14.39 7.73
N ALA A 346 1.12 13.55 6.70
CA ALA A 346 1.99 13.80 5.56
C ALA A 346 1.61 15.09 4.83
N LEU A 347 0.33 15.34 4.61
CA LEU A 347 -0.16 16.57 4.01
C LEU A 347 0.16 17.79 4.87
N LYS A 348 -0.16 17.72 6.15
CA LYS A 348 0.10 18.81 7.07
C LYS A 348 1.59 19.15 7.15
N ILE A 349 2.44 18.16 7.31
CA ILE A 349 3.88 18.34 7.41
C ILE A 349 4.44 18.93 6.11
N ALA A 350 4.01 18.44 4.94
CA ALA A 350 4.44 18.97 3.65
C ALA A 350 4.09 20.46 3.51
N VAL A 351 2.87 20.84 3.83
CA VAL A 351 2.40 22.23 3.80
C VAL A 351 3.16 23.09 4.81
N ASP A 352 3.33 22.63 6.05
CA ASP A 352 4.05 23.36 7.11
C ASP A 352 5.51 23.59 6.73
N LEU A 353 6.18 22.60 6.13
CA LEU A 353 7.59 22.76 5.70
C LEU A 353 7.75 23.78 4.56
N VAL A 354 6.74 23.95 3.71
CA VAL A 354 6.71 25.04 2.73
C VAL A 354 6.55 26.39 3.43
N ASP A 355 5.61 26.51 4.35
CA ASP A 355 5.34 27.74 5.11
C ASP A 355 6.53 28.16 5.97
N GLU A 356 7.30 27.19 6.48
CA GLU A 356 8.52 27.42 7.24
C GLU A 356 9.74 27.78 6.35
N GLY A 357 9.58 27.75 5.03
CA GLY A 357 10.65 28.05 4.08
C GLY A 357 11.68 26.92 3.93
N VAL A 358 11.40 25.72 4.42
CA VAL A 358 12.28 24.55 4.34
C VAL A 358 12.22 23.89 2.98
N LEU A 359 11.02 23.76 2.40
CA LEU A 359 10.79 23.12 1.12
C LEU A 359 10.15 24.09 0.12
N SER A 360 10.43 23.89 -1.17
CA SER A 360 9.61 24.46 -2.24
C SER A 360 8.30 23.71 -2.37
N GLU A 361 7.32 24.28 -3.05
CA GLU A 361 6.04 23.61 -3.35
C GLU A 361 6.26 22.27 -4.07
N GLU A 362 7.14 22.23 -5.07
CA GLU A 362 7.46 21.02 -5.82
C GLU A 362 8.11 19.95 -4.94
N GLU A 363 9.05 20.34 -4.09
CA GLU A 363 9.68 19.41 -3.14
C GLU A 363 8.67 18.84 -2.14
N ALA A 364 7.73 19.65 -1.66
CA ALA A 364 6.68 19.24 -0.74
C ALA A 364 5.72 18.23 -1.40
N VAL A 365 5.38 18.43 -2.65
CA VAL A 365 4.55 17.49 -3.43
C VAL A 365 5.17 16.10 -3.46
N LEU A 366 6.50 16.01 -3.60
CA LEU A 366 7.22 14.72 -3.60
C LEU A 366 7.27 14.03 -2.22
N LYS A 367 6.96 14.73 -1.14
CA LYS A 367 6.98 14.16 0.22
C LYS A 367 5.79 13.28 0.55
N VAL A 368 4.73 13.35 -0.23
CA VAL A 368 3.52 12.54 -0.04
C VAL A 368 3.43 11.50 -1.16
N GLU A 369 3.42 10.24 -0.78
CA GLU A 369 3.22 9.16 -1.75
C GLU A 369 1.78 9.14 -2.25
N PRO A 370 1.54 9.01 -3.56
CA PRO A 370 0.18 9.02 -4.10
C PRO A 370 -0.77 8.02 -3.44
N LYS A 371 -0.32 6.80 -3.18
CA LYS A 371 -1.14 5.76 -2.53
C LYS A 371 -1.60 6.13 -1.12
N GLN A 372 -0.87 6.98 -0.41
CA GLN A 372 -1.27 7.43 0.93
C GLN A 372 -2.59 8.20 0.94
N LEU A 373 -2.92 8.86 -0.15
CA LEU A 373 -4.16 9.64 -0.26
C LEU A 373 -5.43 8.78 -0.16
N ASP A 374 -5.33 7.49 -0.46
CA ASP A 374 -6.48 6.58 -0.47
C ASP A 374 -7.26 6.60 0.84
N THR A 375 -6.56 6.65 1.97
CA THR A 375 -7.18 6.70 3.30
C THR A 375 -7.99 7.96 3.57
N LEU A 376 -7.67 9.06 2.88
CA LEU A 376 -8.37 10.34 3.02
C LEU A 376 -9.59 10.45 2.11
N LEU A 377 -9.74 9.54 1.18
CA LEU A 377 -10.78 9.56 0.15
C LEU A 377 -11.98 8.67 0.51
N HIS A 378 -11.82 7.85 1.55
CA HIS A 378 -12.88 6.96 2.03
C HIS A 378 -13.72 7.59 3.13
N PRO A 379 -14.92 7.09 3.38
CA PRO A 379 -15.82 7.63 4.37
C PRO A 379 -15.26 7.63 5.80
N ASN A 380 -15.67 8.63 6.59
CA ASN A 380 -15.47 8.72 8.03
C ASN A 380 -16.78 8.36 8.74
N PHE A 381 -16.77 8.23 10.06
CA PHE A 381 -18.02 8.05 10.82
C PHE A 381 -18.95 9.25 10.73
N ASP A 382 -20.23 8.99 10.59
CA ASP A 382 -21.27 10.01 10.74
C ASP A 382 -21.22 10.58 12.16
N ALA A 383 -21.10 11.89 12.28
CA ALA A 383 -20.94 12.57 13.56
C ALA A 383 -22.14 12.36 14.50
N ALA A 384 -23.36 12.29 13.97
CA ALA A 384 -24.56 12.05 14.75
C ALA A 384 -24.67 10.58 15.21
N ALA A 385 -24.31 9.64 14.33
CA ALA A 385 -24.31 8.21 14.64
C ALA A 385 -23.26 7.89 15.70
N VAL A 386 -22.06 8.46 15.59
CA VAL A 386 -20.98 8.28 16.58
C VAL A 386 -21.35 8.79 17.97
N LYS A 387 -22.00 9.94 18.06
CA LYS A 387 -22.44 10.50 19.34
C LYS A 387 -23.45 9.61 20.09
N LYS A 388 -24.25 8.85 19.35
CA LYS A 388 -25.25 7.94 19.91
C LYS A 388 -24.69 6.55 20.21
N ALA A 389 -23.54 6.22 19.67
CA ALA A 389 -22.95 4.90 19.84
C ALA A 389 -22.28 4.77 21.20
N PRO A 390 -22.54 3.67 21.94
CA PRO A 390 -21.89 3.46 23.23
C PRO A 390 -20.41 3.15 23.05
N VAL A 391 -19.56 3.91 23.72
CA VAL A 391 -18.13 3.64 23.84
C VAL A 391 -17.95 2.48 24.81
N ILE A 392 -17.45 1.37 24.34
CA ILE A 392 -17.22 0.18 25.18
C ILE A 392 -15.83 0.12 25.77
N ALA A 393 -14.85 0.75 25.11
CA ALA A 393 -13.47 0.82 25.58
C ALA A 393 -12.74 1.99 24.92
N LYS A 394 -11.61 2.37 25.51
CA LYS A 394 -10.74 3.41 24.98
C LYS A 394 -9.28 2.96 25.04
N GLY A 395 -8.61 3.07 23.90
CA GLY A 395 -7.17 2.85 23.80
C GLY A 395 -6.45 4.08 23.24
N LEU A 396 -5.24 3.88 22.78
CA LEU A 396 -4.44 4.93 22.15
C LEU A 396 -4.82 5.09 20.67
N PRO A 397 -5.00 6.32 20.17
CA PRO A 397 -5.32 6.59 18.76
C PRO A 397 -4.06 6.42 17.90
N ALA A 398 -3.74 5.18 17.56
CA ALA A 398 -2.48 4.83 16.91
C ALA A 398 -2.43 5.14 15.41
N SER A 399 -3.55 4.97 14.71
CA SER A 399 -3.67 5.31 13.29
C SER A 399 -5.09 5.80 13.03
N PRO A 400 -5.28 7.03 12.49
CA PRO A 400 -6.60 7.62 12.33
C PRO A 400 -7.43 6.90 11.27
N GLY A 401 -8.73 7.10 11.36
CA GLY A 401 -9.73 6.58 10.45
C GLY A 401 -10.86 5.84 11.18
N ALA A 402 -11.92 5.62 10.45
CA ALA A 402 -13.09 4.88 10.90
C ALA A 402 -13.04 3.45 10.36
N ALA A 403 -13.18 2.47 11.23
CA ALA A 403 -13.24 1.07 10.83
C ALA A 403 -14.42 0.38 11.51
N THR A 404 -15.13 -0.45 10.76
CA THR A 404 -16.20 -1.29 11.28
C THR A 404 -16.08 -2.68 10.68
N GLY A 405 -16.34 -3.70 11.45
CA GLY A 405 -16.27 -5.08 10.94
C GLY A 405 -16.48 -6.14 12.02
N GLY A 406 -16.54 -7.37 11.56
CA GLY A 406 -16.59 -8.56 12.41
C GLY A 406 -15.25 -8.83 13.07
N ILE A 407 -15.28 -9.25 14.31
CA ILE A 407 -14.09 -9.56 15.11
C ILE A 407 -13.48 -10.89 14.66
N TYR A 408 -12.17 -10.88 14.37
CA TYR A 408 -11.38 -12.10 14.20
C TYR A 408 -10.10 -12.01 15.03
N PHE A 409 -9.71 -13.12 15.64
CA PHE A 409 -8.65 -13.16 16.64
C PHE A 409 -7.30 -13.63 16.09
N THR A 410 -7.27 -14.18 14.88
CA THR A 410 -6.04 -14.58 14.21
C THR A 410 -5.87 -13.86 12.88
N ALA A 411 -4.62 -13.62 12.51
CA ALA A 411 -4.30 -13.00 11.23
C ALA A 411 -4.77 -13.83 10.03
N ASP A 412 -4.68 -15.15 10.13
CA ASP A 412 -5.08 -16.06 9.06
C ASP A 412 -6.59 -16.01 8.81
N GLU A 413 -7.40 -16.03 9.87
CA GLU A 413 -8.85 -15.91 9.77
C GLU A 413 -9.27 -14.53 9.25
N ALA A 414 -8.63 -13.48 9.74
CA ALA A 414 -8.87 -12.12 9.27
C ALA A 414 -8.56 -11.98 7.77
N ALA A 415 -7.46 -12.54 7.31
CA ALA A 415 -7.10 -12.56 5.90
C ALA A 415 -8.10 -13.35 5.05
N GLU A 416 -8.52 -14.52 5.50
CA GLU A 416 -9.49 -15.37 4.80
C GLU A 416 -10.82 -14.64 4.59
N HIS A 417 -11.40 -14.09 5.66
CA HIS A 417 -12.66 -13.37 5.59
C HIS A 417 -12.53 -12.04 4.84
N GLY A 418 -11.43 -11.33 4.99
CA GLY A 418 -11.15 -10.10 4.25
C GLY A 418 -11.01 -10.32 2.74
N LYS A 419 -10.40 -11.43 2.32
CA LYS A 419 -10.30 -11.84 0.91
C LYS A 419 -11.67 -12.15 0.31
N ASN A 420 -12.61 -12.63 1.13
CA ASN A 420 -14.00 -12.85 0.74
C ASN A 420 -14.85 -11.57 0.75
N LYS A 421 -14.22 -10.41 0.85
CA LYS A 421 -14.84 -9.08 0.87
C LYS A 421 -15.73 -8.81 2.09
N GLU A 422 -15.55 -9.54 3.15
CA GLU A 422 -16.17 -9.24 4.44
C GLU A 422 -15.40 -8.10 5.14
N LYS A 423 -16.13 -7.30 5.90
CA LYS A 423 -15.52 -6.28 6.74
C LYS A 423 -15.00 -6.94 8.02
N VAL A 424 -13.71 -6.81 8.28
CA VAL A 424 -13.01 -7.49 9.37
C VAL A 424 -12.27 -6.49 10.26
N ILE A 425 -12.35 -6.71 11.56
CA ILE A 425 -11.48 -6.07 12.57
C ILE A 425 -10.58 -7.15 13.17
N LEU A 426 -9.28 -6.99 13.02
CA LEU A 426 -8.30 -7.89 13.66
C LEU A 426 -8.11 -7.48 15.11
N VAL A 427 -8.41 -8.39 16.03
CA VAL A 427 -8.30 -8.18 17.48
C VAL A 427 -7.24 -9.13 18.04
N ARG A 428 -6.16 -8.55 18.56
CA ARG A 428 -5.04 -9.31 19.12
C ARG A 428 -4.63 -8.75 20.47
N ARG A 429 -3.92 -9.53 21.28
CA ARG A 429 -3.21 -8.99 22.44
C ARG A 429 -2.13 -8.01 22.02
N GLU A 430 -1.34 -8.41 21.06
CA GLU A 430 -0.33 -7.61 20.33
C GLU A 430 -0.17 -8.18 18.93
N THR A 431 0.30 -7.41 17.99
CA THR A 431 0.63 -7.92 16.66
C THR A 431 2.12 -8.19 16.52
N THR A 432 2.43 -9.18 15.71
CA THR A 432 3.79 -9.54 15.35
C THR A 432 3.99 -9.37 13.84
N PRO A 433 5.23 -9.39 13.33
CA PRO A 433 5.47 -9.32 11.90
C PRO A 433 4.77 -10.39 11.06
N GLU A 434 4.47 -11.53 11.64
CA GLU A 434 3.70 -12.61 11.00
C GLU A 434 2.23 -12.25 10.74
N ASP A 435 1.69 -11.26 11.44
CA ASP A 435 0.29 -10.84 11.33
C ASP A 435 0.01 -9.90 10.15
N ILE A 436 1.03 -9.55 9.38
CA ILE A 436 0.92 -8.48 8.36
C ILE A 436 -0.16 -8.73 7.30
N GLU A 437 -0.34 -9.95 6.85
CA GLU A 437 -1.37 -10.29 5.86
C GLU A 437 -2.78 -10.08 6.43
N GLY A 438 -3.00 -10.52 7.67
CA GLY A 438 -4.27 -10.30 8.36
C GLY A 438 -4.57 -8.83 8.61
N MET A 439 -3.56 -8.05 8.91
CA MET A 439 -3.68 -6.60 9.07
C MET A 439 -4.06 -5.91 7.76
N ASP A 440 -3.48 -6.34 6.65
CA ASP A 440 -3.75 -5.77 5.33
C ASP A 440 -5.19 -5.97 4.88
N PHE A 441 -5.74 -7.15 5.11
CA PHE A 441 -7.12 -7.47 4.75
C PHE A 441 -8.17 -7.01 5.76
N SER A 442 -7.74 -6.47 6.90
CA SER A 442 -8.64 -5.92 7.92
C SER A 442 -8.98 -4.46 7.67
N GLN A 443 -10.18 -4.05 8.07
CA GLN A 443 -10.57 -2.64 8.06
C GLN A 443 -9.86 -1.84 9.15
N GLY A 444 -9.61 -2.48 10.28
CA GLY A 444 -8.93 -1.88 11.42
C GLY A 444 -8.29 -2.91 12.33
N ILE A 445 -7.39 -2.44 13.19
CA ILE A 445 -6.62 -3.25 14.12
C ILE A 445 -6.89 -2.76 15.56
N LEU A 446 -7.15 -3.69 16.46
CA LEU A 446 -7.36 -3.43 17.88
C LEU A 446 -6.43 -4.32 18.69
N THR A 447 -5.62 -3.72 19.57
CA THR A 447 -4.73 -4.48 20.46
C THR A 447 -4.90 -4.09 21.92
N VAL A 448 -4.68 -5.07 22.78
CA VAL A 448 -4.72 -4.88 24.25
C VAL A 448 -3.46 -4.16 24.73
N PHE A 449 -2.33 -4.55 24.20
CA PHE A 449 -1.01 -4.01 24.55
C PHE A 449 -0.44 -3.17 23.40
N GLY A 450 0.59 -2.41 23.71
CA GLY A 450 1.33 -1.61 22.77
C GLY A 450 1.11 -0.12 22.93
N GLY A 451 2.15 0.64 22.61
CA GLY A 451 2.13 2.10 22.55
C GLY A 451 2.02 2.60 21.11
N MET A 452 2.16 3.91 20.96
CA MET A 452 2.08 4.59 19.66
C MET A 452 3.23 4.23 18.70
N THR A 453 4.27 3.59 19.19
CA THR A 453 5.44 3.14 18.45
C THR A 453 5.53 1.61 18.31
N SER A 454 4.50 0.89 18.80
CA SER A 454 4.42 -0.57 18.69
C SER A 454 4.32 -1.03 17.23
N HIS A 455 4.59 -2.30 16.99
CA HIS A 455 4.45 -2.90 15.66
C HIS A 455 3.07 -2.65 15.04
N ALA A 456 2.00 -2.88 15.81
CA ALA A 456 0.63 -2.64 15.36
C ALA A 456 0.42 -1.19 14.90
N ALA A 457 0.88 -0.22 15.69
CA ALA A 457 0.74 1.20 15.39
C ALA A 457 1.52 1.60 14.12
N VAL A 458 2.78 1.20 14.03
CA VAL A 458 3.66 1.56 12.90
C VAL A 458 3.17 0.95 11.60
N VAL A 459 2.83 -0.32 11.61
CA VAL A 459 2.37 -1.03 10.41
C VAL A 459 0.99 -0.53 9.95
N ALA A 460 0.05 -0.34 10.89
CA ALA A 460 -1.27 0.20 10.56
C ALA A 460 -1.18 1.59 9.89
N ARG A 461 -0.34 2.49 10.42
CA ARG A 461 -0.10 3.79 9.78
C ARG A 461 0.48 3.65 8.38
N GLY A 462 1.44 2.74 8.22
CA GLY A 462 2.05 2.48 6.92
C GLY A 462 1.06 1.93 5.88
N MET A 463 0.08 1.16 6.31
CA MET A 463 -0.98 0.59 5.47
C MET A 463 -2.19 1.52 5.30
N GLY A 464 -2.27 2.61 6.06
CA GLY A 464 -3.46 3.46 6.11
C GLY A 464 -4.69 2.79 6.75
N ARG A 465 -4.49 1.83 7.65
CA ARG A 465 -5.56 1.17 8.41
C ARG A 465 -5.78 1.89 9.73
N ALA A 466 -7.04 2.02 10.15
CA ALA A 466 -7.36 2.52 11.47
C ALA A 466 -6.81 1.56 12.55
N ALA A 467 -6.26 2.11 13.61
CA ALA A 467 -5.75 1.29 14.70
C ALA A 467 -5.96 1.94 16.06
N VAL A 468 -6.40 1.13 17.00
CA VAL A 468 -6.48 1.45 18.43
C VAL A 468 -5.61 0.44 19.16
N VAL A 469 -4.61 0.91 19.89
CA VAL A 469 -3.65 0.05 20.60
C VAL A 469 -3.65 0.38 22.11
N GLY A 470 -3.06 -0.51 22.91
CA GLY A 470 -2.96 -0.28 24.34
C GLY A 470 -4.32 -0.22 25.04
N CYS A 471 -5.30 -0.93 24.54
CA CYS A 471 -6.65 -0.96 25.10
C CYS A 471 -6.74 -1.97 26.25
N GLY A 472 -6.22 -1.61 27.42
CA GLY A 472 -6.06 -2.50 28.57
C GLY A 472 -7.36 -2.99 29.23
N ALA A 473 -8.50 -2.39 28.89
CA ALA A 473 -9.82 -2.83 29.35
C ALA A 473 -10.31 -4.13 28.69
N LEU A 474 -9.67 -4.53 27.57
CA LEU A 474 -10.04 -5.71 26.83
C LEU A 474 -9.42 -6.98 27.40
N LYS A 475 -10.21 -8.05 27.47
CA LYS A 475 -9.74 -9.39 27.77
C LYS A 475 -10.01 -10.31 26.59
N ILE A 476 -8.97 -10.87 26.02
CA ILE A 476 -9.04 -11.77 24.88
C ILE A 476 -8.77 -13.19 25.34
N ASP A 477 -9.68 -14.10 25.01
CA ASP A 477 -9.48 -15.54 25.09
C ASP A 477 -9.37 -16.09 23.66
N GLU A 478 -8.15 -16.41 23.25
CA GLU A 478 -7.88 -16.87 21.88
C GLU A 478 -8.40 -18.28 21.62
N GLU A 479 -8.46 -19.14 22.63
CA GLU A 479 -8.99 -20.51 22.50
C GLU A 479 -10.52 -20.50 22.42
N ALA A 480 -11.16 -19.75 23.28
CA ALA A 480 -12.62 -19.59 23.26
C ALA A 480 -13.11 -18.65 22.17
N LYS A 481 -12.20 -17.92 21.51
CA LYS A 481 -12.52 -16.91 20.49
C LYS A 481 -13.51 -15.87 21.02
N THR A 482 -13.21 -15.28 22.17
CA THR A 482 -14.03 -14.26 22.83
C THR A 482 -13.23 -13.02 23.19
N LEU A 483 -13.92 -11.89 23.12
CA LEU A 483 -13.46 -10.59 23.59
C LEU A 483 -14.41 -10.14 24.69
N THR A 484 -13.88 -9.95 25.90
CA THR A 484 -14.66 -9.49 27.05
C THR A 484 -14.30 -8.04 27.39
N VAL A 485 -15.33 -7.19 27.49
CA VAL A 485 -15.21 -5.80 27.87
C VAL A 485 -16.24 -5.52 28.97
N GLY A 486 -15.78 -5.38 30.24
CA GLY A 486 -16.69 -5.29 31.35
C GLY A 486 -17.56 -6.54 31.50
N ASP A 487 -18.86 -6.37 31.39
CA ASP A 487 -19.85 -7.46 31.51
C ASP A 487 -20.25 -8.02 30.12
N LYS A 488 -19.78 -7.42 29.03
CA LYS A 488 -20.11 -7.85 27.66
C LYS A 488 -19.09 -8.80 27.08
N VAL A 489 -19.57 -9.86 26.44
CA VAL A 489 -18.74 -10.84 25.73
C VAL A 489 -19.07 -10.78 24.23
N TYR A 490 -18.07 -10.56 23.43
CA TYR A 490 -18.16 -10.59 21.97
C TYR A 490 -17.54 -11.87 21.43
N HIS A 491 -18.20 -12.48 20.47
CA HIS A 491 -17.75 -13.69 19.80
C HIS A 491 -17.18 -13.35 18.42
N GLU A 492 -16.47 -14.29 17.84
CA GLU A 492 -15.97 -14.19 16.47
C GLU A 492 -17.09 -13.84 15.50
N GLY A 493 -16.89 -12.85 14.66
CA GLY A 493 -17.89 -12.36 13.71
C GLY A 493 -18.83 -11.29 14.24
N ASP A 494 -18.87 -11.03 15.55
CA ASP A 494 -19.63 -9.90 16.11
C ASP A 494 -19.02 -8.56 15.65
N PHE A 495 -19.86 -7.59 15.35
CA PHE A 495 -19.42 -6.29 14.84
C PHE A 495 -19.03 -5.34 15.95
N ILE A 496 -17.89 -4.71 15.75
CA ILE A 496 -17.42 -3.54 16.52
C ILE A 496 -16.94 -2.46 15.55
N SER A 497 -16.81 -1.24 16.06
CA SER A 497 -16.27 -0.12 15.30
C SER A 497 -15.14 0.55 16.06
N LEU A 498 -14.12 1.00 15.33
CA LEU A 498 -12.93 1.65 15.87
C LEU A 498 -12.82 3.06 15.32
N ASP A 499 -12.57 4.01 16.22
CA ASP A 499 -12.12 5.35 15.82
C ASP A 499 -10.64 5.49 16.13
N GLY A 500 -9.82 5.34 15.10
CA GLY A 500 -8.38 5.45 15.23
C GLY A 500 -7.89 6.87 15.54
N SER A 501 -8.74 7.88 15.38
CA SER A 501 -8.39 9.28 15.67
C SER A 501 -8.62 9.64 17.16
N THR A 502 -9.60 9.02 17.80
CA THR A 502 -9.93 9.26 19.21
C THR A 502 -9.45 8.15 20.14
N GLY A 503 -9.24 6.94 19.62
CA GLY A 503 -8.95 5.74 20.40
C GLY A 503 -10.20 5.05 20.95
N ASN A 504 -11.39 5.48 20.56
CA ASN A 504 -12.64 4.89 21.02
C ASN A 504 -12.96 3.59 20.29
N VAL A 505 -13.47 2.63 21.05
CA VAL A 505 -14.04 1.38 20.54
C VAL A 505 -15.53 1.41 20.81
N TYR A 506 -16.33 1.13 19.79
CA TYR A 506 -17.78 1.18 19.84
C TYR A 506 -18.41 -0.19 19.61
N ASP A 507 -19.57 -0.38 20.21
CA ASP A 507 -20.40 -1.56 19.98
C ASP A 507 -21.10 -1.47 18.62
N GLY A 508 -21.07 -2.56 17.86
CA GLY A 508 -21.79 -2.68 16.60
C GLY A 508 -21.23 -1.88 15.41
N GLN A 509 -22.06 -1.75 14.41
CA GLN A 509 -21.74 -1.03 13.17
C GLN A 509 -22.21 0.42 13.25
N ILE A 510 -21.34 1.37 12.91
CA ILE A 510 -21.68 2.80 12.90
C ILE A 510 -21.73 3.30 11.46
N ALA A 511 -22.73 4.12 11.15
CA ALA A 511 -22.87 4.75 9.84
C ALA A 511 -21.68 5.70 9.55
N THR A 512 -21.32 5.77 8.26
CA THR A 512 -20.20 6.59 7.78
C THR A 512 -20.66 7.70 6.85
N VAL A 513 -19.86 8.75 6.70
CA VAL A 513 -20.05 9.85 5.76
C VAL A 513 -18.94 9.89 4.73
N GLU A 514 -19.27 10.40 3.52
CA GLU A 514 -18.30 10.48 2.44
C GLU A 514 -17.19 11.51 2.72
N ALA A 515 -15.99 11.20 2.22
CA ALA A 515 -14.85 12.09 2.26
C ALA A 515 -14.98 13.24 1.27
N SER A 516 -14.40 14.40 1.60
CA SER A 516 -14.35 15.58 0.73
C SER A 516 -12.96 16.22 0.76
N ILE A 517 -12.58 16.90 -0.34
CA ILE A 517 -11.33 17.65 -0.41
C ILE A 517 -11.56 19.03 0.18
N SER A 518 -10.88 19.36 1.28
CA SER A 518 -10.97 20.65 1.96
C SER A 518 -9.66 21.00 2.67
N GLY A 519 -9.50 22.28 3.03
CA GLY A 519 -8.38 22.77 3.84
C GLY A 519 -7.01 22.46 3.27
N GLU A 520 -6.14 21.85 4.06
CA GLU A 520 -4.77 21.55 3.70
C GLU A 520 -4.67 20.57 2.53
N PHE A 521 -5.61 19.65 2.42
CA PHE A 521 -5.67 18.72 1.28
C PHE A 521 -5.90 19.47 -0.03
N ALA A 522 -6.84 20.40 -0.06
CA ALA A 522 -7.10 21.22 -1.25
C ALA A 522 -5.88 22.07 -1.62
N ARG A 523 -5.23 22.70 -0.64
CA ARG A 523 -4.01 23.47 -0.85
C ARG A 523 -2.87 22.62 -1.42
N PHE A 524 -2.62 21.47 -0.83
CA PHE A 524 -1.59 20.53 -1.29
C PHE A 524 -1.86 20.06 -2.72
N MET A 525 -3.09 19.68 -3.03
CA MET A 525 -3.48 19.23 -4.36
C MET A 525 -3.41 20.37 -5.39
N GLY A 526 -3.62 21.60 -5.00
CA GLY A 526 -3.39 22.77 -5.84
C GLY A 526 -1.93 22.88 -6.30
N GLY A 527 -0.98 22.61 -5.42
CA GLY A 527 0.45 22.53 -5.75
C GLY A 527 0.77 21.38 -6.72
N ALA A 528 0.13 20.23 -6.53
CA ALA A 528 0.25 19.10 -7.45
C ALA A 528 -0.29 19.45 -8.84
N ASP A 529 -1.46 20.06 -8.92
CA ASP A 529 -2.08 20.49 -10.19
C ASP A 529 -1.21 21.50 -10.94
N ALA A 530 -0.56 22.42 -10.24
CA ALA A 530 0.35 23.37 -10.86
C ALA A 530 1.60 22.72 -11.48
N ALA A 531 2.03 21.60 -10.97
CA ALA A 531 3.22 20.89 -11.43
C ALA A 531 2.97 19.87 -12.53
N ARG A 532 1.80 19.22 -12.54
CA ARG A 532 1.51 18.14 -13.49
C ARG A 532 1.27 18.65 -14.92
N ARG A 533 1.69 17.83 -15.90
CA ARG A 533 1.36 18.01 -17.32
C ARG A 533 0.13 17.20 -17.69
N LEU A 534 0.05 15.93 -17.25
CA LEU A 534 -1.09 15.07 -17.54
C LEU A 534 -2.38 15.65 -16.96
N ARG A 535 -3.43 15.64 -17.75
CA ARG A 535 -4.76 15.86 -17.26
C ARG A 535 -5.30 14.59 -16.62
N VAL A 536 -6.24 14.73 -15.71
CA VAL A 536 -6.84 13.60 -15.01
C VAL A 536 -8.35 13.63 -15.20
N ARG A 537 -8.86 12.59 -15.86
CA ARG A 537 -10.28 12.36 -16.06
C ARG A 537 -10.75 11.19 -15.20
N THR A 538 -12.04 10.95 -15.20
CA THR A 538 -12.64 9.84 -14.47
C THR A 538 -13.36 8.86 -15.37
N ASN A 539 -13.46 7.60 -14.93
CA ASN A 539 -14.37 6.61 -15.48
C ASN A 539 -15.66 6.67 -14.68
N ALA A 540 -16.74 7.16 -15.29
CA ALA A 540 -18.02 7.32 -14.60
C ALA A 540 -19.18 7.14 -15.58
N ASP A 541 -20.23 6.46 -15.11
CA ASP A 541 -21.41 6.09 -15.89
C ASP A 541 -22.69 6.68 -15.28
N THR A 542 -22.62 7.33 -14.14
CA THR A 542 -23.73 7.94 -13.42
C THR A 542 -23.45 9.39 -13.05
N PRO A 543 -24.50 10.23 -12.91
CA PRO A 543 -24.32 11.60 -12.42
C PRO A 543 -23.71 11.67 -11.01
N ARG A 544 -24.05 10.75 -10.16
CA ARG A 544 -23.52 10.63 -8.78
C ARG A 544 -22.00 10.48 -8.80
N ASP A 545 -21.50 9.49 -9.54
CA ASP A 545 -20.06 9.22 -9.63
C ASP A 545 -19.33 10.37 -10.32
N THR A 546 -19.95 10.99 -11.32
CA THR A 546 -19.41 12.15 -12.01
C THR A 546 -19.23 13.34 -11.07
N LYS A 547 -20.25 13.64 -10.27
CA LYS A 547 -20.18 14.72 -9.27
C LYS A 547 -19.10 14.46 -8.22
N GLN A 548 -19.01 13.24 -7.75
CA GLN A 548 -17.97 12.83 -6.79
C GLN A 548 -16.57 13.01 -7.38
N ALA A 549 -16.37 12.56 -8.60
CA ALA A 549 -15.09 12.69 -9.29
C ALA A 549 -14.70 14.16 -9.55
N VAL A 550 -15.66 14.98 -9.95
CA VAL A 550 -15.44 16.44 -10.14
C VAL A 550 -15.05 17.11 -8.81
N LYS A 551 -15.68 16.72 -7.71
CA LYS A 551 -15.26 17.15 -6.37
C LYS A 551 -13.81 16.78 -6.06
N PHE A 552 -13.36 15.60 -6.48
CA PHE A 552 -11.98 15.15 -6.33
C PHE A 552 -11.01 15.77 -7.34
N GLY A 553 -11.50 16.62 -8.22
CA GLY A 553 -10.66 17.33 -9.18
C GLY A 553 -10.59 16.73 -10.58
N ALA A 554 -11.51 15.85 -10.95
CA ALA A 554 -11.57 15.31 -12.31
C ALA A 554 -11.88 16.42 -13.32
N GLU A 555 -11.17 16.41 -14.43
CA GLU A 555 -11.25 17.41 -15.50
C GLU A 555 -12.21 17.02 -16.64
N GLY A 556 -12.84 15.87 -16.51
CA GLY A 556 -13.79 15.33 -17.45
C GLY A 556 -13.99 13.84 -17.24
N ILE A 557 -14.74 13.23 -18.14
CA ILE A 557 -14.92 11.77 -18.19
C ILE A 557 -14.08 11.22 -19.34
N GLY A 558 -13.16 10.32 -19.03
CA GLY A 558 -12.32 9.61 -20.01
C GLY A 558 -12.95 8.32 -20.51
N LEU A 559 -13.90 7.77 -19.75
CA LEU A 559 -14.66 6.58 -20.12
C LEU A 559 -16.07 6.62 -19.50
N CYS A 560 -17.08 6.73 -20.35
CA CYS A 560 -18.47 6.47 -20.00
C CYS A 560 -18.88 5.17 -20.71
N ARG A 561 -19.13 4.11 -19.93
CA ARG A 561 -19.57 2.82 -20.42
C ARG A 561 -21.08 2.81 -20.60
N THR A 562 -21.56 2.82 -21.82
CA THR A 562 -22.99 2.91 -22.11
C THR A 562 -23.76 1.65 -21.72
N GLU A 563 -23.11 0.47 -21.67
CA GLU A 563 -23.73 -0.78 -21.23
C GLU A 563 -24.24 -0.72 -19.79
N HIS A 564 -23.59 0.00 -18.91
CA HIS A 564 -24.03 0.12 -17.51
C HIS A 564 -25.37 0.82 -17.39
N MET A 565 -25.72 1.67 -18.37
CA MET A 565 -27.01 2.34 -18.43
C MET A 565 -28.15 1.39 -18.81
N PHE A 566 -27.84 0.22 -19.38
CA PHE A 566 -28.80 -0.75 -19.87
C PHE A 566 -29.32 -1.71 -18.81
N PHE A 567 -28.62 -1.86 -17.69
CA PHE A 567 -28.97 -2.82 -16.64
C PHE A 567 -30.07 -2.33 -15.66
N GLU A 568 -30.45 -1.08 -15.74
CA GLU A 568 -31.54 -0.52 -14.92
C GLU A 568 -32.86 -1.28 -15.13
N ALA A 569 -33.59 -1.50 -14.05
CA ALA A 569 -34.78 -2.35 -14.06
C ALA A 569 -35.87 -1.87 -15.05
N ASP A 570 -35.98 -0.58 -15.27
CA ASP A 570 -36.95 0.04 -16.19
C ASP A 570 -36.51 -0.06 -17.67
N ARG A 571 -35.25 -0.45 -17.95
CA ARG A 571 -34.66 -0.44 -19.29
C ARG A 571 -34.32 -1.81 -19.82
N ILE A 572 -33.95 -2.73 -18.94
CA ILE A 572 -33.45 -4.03 -19.33
C ILE A 572 -34.45 -4.82 -20.22
N ALA A 573 -35.75 -4.65 -20.02
CA ALA A 573 -36.75 -5.29 -20.85
C ALA A 573 -36.67 -4.88 -22.33
N ALA A 574 -36.48 -3.57 -22.60
CA ALA A 574 -36.33 -3.07 -23.96
C ALA A 574 -35.00 -3.49 -24.59
N VAL A 575 -33.93 -3.56 -23.80
CA VAL A 575 -32.63 -4.06 -24.24
C VAL A 575 -32.68 -5.53 -24.63
N ARG A 576 -33.34 -6.33 -23.84
CA ARG A 576 -33.57 -7.78 -24.13
C ARG A 576 -34.43 -7.98 -25.39
N GLU A 577 -35.44 -7.15 -25.57
CA GLU A 577 -36.24 -7.11 -26.78
C GLU A 577 -35.39 -6.79 -28.02
N MET A 578 -34.51 -5.84 -27.95
CA MET A 578 -33.56 -5.49 -29.00
C MET A 578 -32.63 -6.69 -29.34
N ILE A 579 -32.06 -7.32 -28.33
CA ILE A 579 -31.13 -8.43 -28.50
C ILE A 579 -31.76 -9.65 -29.13
N LEU A 580 -32.99 -9.98 -28.75
CA LEU A 580 -33.70 -11.15 -29.22
C LEU A 580 -34.54 -10.89 -30.48
N ALA A 581 -34.46 -9.69 -31.07
CA ALA A 581 -35.14 -9.36 -32.30
C ALA A 581 -34.62 -10.18 -33.50
N ASP A 582 -35.52 -10.66 -34.34
CA ASP A 582 -35.16 -11.41 -35.52
C ASP A 582 -34.91 -10.53 -36.74
N THR A 583 -35.53 -9.36 -36.80
CA THR A 583 -35.47 -8.44 -37.95
C THR A 583 -34.92 -7.07 -37.53
N LYS A 584 -34.41 -6.34 -38.50
CA LYS A 584 -33.99 -4.95 -38.34
C LYS A 584 -35.11 -4.07 -37.78
N GLU A 585 -36.29 -4.22 -38.34
CA GLU A 585 -37.51 -3.45 -37.97
C GLU A 585 -37.90 -3.69 -36.50
N GLN A 586 -37.85 -4.94 -36.02
CA GLN A 586 -38.08 -5.28 -34.62
C GLN A 586 -37.00 -4.64 -33.72
N ARG A 587 -35.75 -4.68 -34.15
CA ARG A 587 -34.61 -4.10 -33.40
C ARG A 587 -34.75 -2.57 -33.31
N GLU A 588 -35.07 -1.92 -34.43
CA GLU A 588 -35.32 -0.47 -34.45
C GLU A 588 -36.46 -0.07 -33.55
N LYS A 589 -37.53 -0.87 -33.47
CA LYS A 589 -38.64 -0.61 -32.57
C LYS A 589 -38.20 -0.68 -31.09
N ALA A 590 -37.40 -1.66 -30.72
CA ALA A 590 -36.85 -1.75 -29.37
C ALA A 590 -35.88 -0.61 -29.07
N LEU A 591 -35.02 -0.23 -30.02
CA LEU A 591 -34.10 0.86 -29.89
C LEU A 591 -34.80 2.22 -29.73
N ALA A 592 -35.97 2.41 -30.37
CA ALA A 592 -36.80 3.61 -30.21
C ALA A 592 -37.30 3.76 -28.76
N LYS A 593 -37.46 2.69 -28.02
CA LYS A 593 -37.80 2.71 -26.57
C LYS A 593 -36.59 3.06 -25.71
N ILE A 594 -35.40 2.65 -26.12
CA ILE A 594 -34.13 2.86 -25.36
C ILE A 594 -33.61 4.28 -25.56
N LEU A 595 -33.80 4.83 -26.75
CA LEU A 595 -33.27 6.16 -27.14
C LEU A 595 -33.58 7.28 -26.15
N PRO A 596 -34.83 7.51 -25.72
CA PRO A 596 -35.14 8.57 -24.76
C PRO A 596 -34.45 8.36 -23.39
N MET A 597 -34.32 7.10 -22.96
CA MET A 597 -33.71 6.76 -21.69
C MET A 597 -32.22 7.07 -21.70
N GLN A 598 -31.52 6.65 -22.73
CA GLN A 598 -30.09 6.91 -22.88
C GLN A 598 -29.78 8.39 -23.14
N GLN A 599 -30.61 9.07 -23.91
CA GLN A 599 -30.52 10.52 -24.11
C GLN A 599 -30.62 11.24 -22.78
N GLY A 600 -31.60 10.89 -21.94
CA GLY A 600 -31.78 11.46 -20.60
C GLY A 600 -30.58 11.23 -19.71
N ASP A 601 -29.97 10.05 -19.79
CA ASP A 601 -28.72 9.72 -19.05
C ASP A 601 -27.57 10.64 -19.46
N PHE A 602 -27.35 10.83 -20.75
CA PHE A 602 -26.32 11.71 -21.27
C PHE A 602 -26.58 13.18 -20.91
N GLU A 603 -27.83 13.63 -20.94
CA GLU A 603 -28.18 14.96 -20.49
C GLU A 603 -27.80 15.20 -19.03
N ALA A 604 -28.11 14.24 -18.16
CA ALA A 604 -27.75 14.29 -16.75
C ALA A 604 -26.23 14.29 -16.53
N MET A 605 -25.51 13.52 -17.33
CA MET A 605 -24.05 13.48 -17.28
C MET A 605 -23.42 14.80 -17.73
N TYR A 606 -23.89 15.37 -18.84
CA TYR A 606 -23.42 16.68 -19.33
C TYR A 606 -23.71 17.82 -18.34
N LYS A 607 -24.87 17.79 -17.69
CA LYS A 607 -25.19 18.77 -16.65
C LYS A 607 -24.23 18.61 -15.43
N ALA A 608 -23.96 17.40 -15.01
CA ALA A 608 -23.04 17.12 -13.89
C ALA A 608 -21.60 17.56 -14.22
N LEU A 609 -21.21 17.52 -15.49
CA LEU A 609 -19.87 17.93 -15.96
C LEU A 609 -19.69 19.43 -16.11
N GLU A 610 -20.78 20.21 -16.21
CA GLU A 610 -20.71 21.67 -16.33
C GLU A 610 -19.77 22.15 -17.45
N GLY A 611 -19.85 21.53 -18.61
CA GLY A 611 -19.04 21.87 -19.77
C GLY A 611 -17.70 21.10 -19.90
N LYS A 612 -17.33 20.29 -18.92
CA LYS A 612 -16.16 19.44 -19.02
C LYS A 612 -16.39 18.32 -20.05
N PRO A 613 -15.32 17.82 -20.73
CA PRO A 613 -15.46 16.80 -21.76
C PRO A 613 -15.89 15.43 -21.24
N MET A 614 -16.57 14.68 -22.08
CA MET A 614 -16.94 13.30 -21.82
C MET A 614 -16.67 12.45 -23.06
N THR A 615 -15.87 11.39 -22.86
CA THR A 615 -15.69 10.34 -23.87
C THR A 615 -16.73 9.24 -23.65
N VAL A 616 -17.62 9.06 -24.63
CA VAL A 616 -18.67 8.05 -24.57
C VAL A 616 -18.23 6.83 -25.38
N ARG A 617 -18.12 5.69 -24.72
CA ARG A 617 -17.84 4.42 -25.38
C ARG A 617 -19.15 3.76 -25.81
N TYR A 618 -19.25 3.40 -27.09
CA TYR A 618 -20.39 2.67 -27.58
C TYR A 618 -20.44 1.25 -27.04
N LEU A 619 -21.59 0.59 -27.18
CA LEU A 619 -21.85 -0.73 -26.64
C LEU A 619 -20.70 -1.69 -26.91
N ASP A 620 -20.14 -2.27 -25.86
CA ASP A 620 -18.95 -3.11 -25.91
C ASP A 620 -19.18 -4.60 -25.56
N PRO A 621 -19.92 -4.97 -24.49
CA PRO A 621 -20.03 -6.36 -24.08
C PRO A 621 -20.78 -7.24 -25.06
N PRO A 622 -20.54 -8.56 -25.04
CA PRO A 622 -21.36 -9.52 -25.78
C PRO A 622 -22.83 -9.45 -25.34
N LEU A 623 -23.73 -9.66 -26.31
CA LEU A 623 -25.17 -9.49 -26.05
C LEU A 623 -25.74 -10.48 -25.03
N HIS A 624 -25.15 -11.66 -24.87
CA HIS A 624 -25.61 -12.65 -23.90
C HIS A 624 -25.51 -12.17 -22.43
N GLU A 625 -24.71 -11.17 -22.14
CA GLU A 625 -24.59 -10.60 -20.77
C GLU A 625 -25.85 -9.88 -20.31
N PHE A 626 -26.70 -9.45 -21.24
CA PHE A 626 -27.93 -8.69 -20.92
C PHE A 626 -29.15 -9.58 -20.78
N VAL A 627 -29.10 -10.80 -21.23
CA VAL A 627 -30.24 -11.72 -21.21
C VAL A 627 -30.24 -12.59 -19.94
N PRO A 628 -31.43 -13.02 -19.45
CA PRO A 628 -31.49 -13.86 -18.26
C PRO A 628 -30.83 -15.21 -18.50
N HIS A 629 -30.31 -15.82 -17.44
CA HIS A 629 -29.84 -17.21 -17.51
C HIS A 629 -31.00 -18.15 -17.76
N VAL A 630 -30.77 -19.25 -18.47
CA VAL A 630 -31.84 -20.18 -18.92
C VAL A 630 -32.60 -20.87 -17.78
N ASP A 631 -32.06 -20.89 -16.57
CA ASP A 631 -32.73 -21.42 -15.37
C ASP A 631 -33.59 -20.38 -14.62
N MET A 632 -33.56 -19.10 -15.02
CA MET A 632 -34.39 -18.05 -14.46
C MET A 632 -35.79 -18.05 -15.10
N LYS A 633 -36.60 -19.04 -14.73
CA LYS A 633 -37.87 -19.34 -15.39
C LYS A 633 -38.86 -18.17 -15.43
N GLU A 634 -39.02 -17.46 -14.33
CA GLU A 634 -39.96 -16.32 -14.24
C GLU A 634 -39.61 -15.19 -15.21
N GLU A 635 -38.32 -14.83 -15.28
CA GLU A 635 -37.83 -13.81 -16.19
C GLU A 635 -37.95 -14.22 -17.65
N ILE A 636 -37.72 -15.50 -17.95
CA ILE A 636 -37.90 -16.06 -19.31
C ILE A 636 -39.36 -16.05 -19.73
N ASP A 637 -40.27 -16.45 -18.85
CA ASP A 637 -41.71 -16.46 -19.13
C ASP A 637 -42.24 -15.04 -19.35
N GLU A 638 -41.79 -14.07 -18.56
CA GLU A 638 -42.14 -12.66 -18.73
C GLU A 638 -41.59 -12.11 -20.06
N LEU A 639 -40.36 -12.42 -20.39
CA LEU A 639 -39.74 -12.01 -21.65
C LEU A 639 -40.44 -12.62 -22.86
N ALA A 640 -40.79 -13.89 -22.77
CA ALA A 640 -41.55 -14.58 -23.81
C ALA A 640 -42.93 -13.92 -24.04
N LYS A 641 -43.61 -13.57 -22.97
CA LYS A 641 -44.90 -12.86 -23.03
C LYS A 641 -44.72 -11.47 -23.70
N ASN A 642 -43.71 -10.72 -23.33
CA ASN A 642 -43.46 -9.39 -23.91
C ASN A 642 -43.10 -9.46 -25.39
N LEU A 643 -42.40 -10.50 -25.82
CA LEU A 643 -42.01 -10.71 -27.21
C LEU A 643 -43.08 -11.43 -28.05
N GLY A 644 -44.13 -11.97 -27.44
CA GLY A 644 -45.17 -12.70 -28.14
C GLY A 644 -44.70 -14.05 -28.72
N ILE A 645 -43.70 -14.68 -28.06
CA ILE A 645 -43.14 -15.99 -28.43
C ILE A 645 -43.19 -16.93 -27.22
N THR A 646 -42.90 -18.20 -27.45
CA THR A 646 -42.87 -19.18 -26.37
C THR A 646 -41.60 -19.06 -25.53
N SER A 647 -41.66 -19.51 -24.27
CA SER A 647 -40.48 -19.54 -23.38
C SER A 647 -39.38 -20.46 -23.94
N GLU A 648 -39.74 -21.51 -24.66
CA GLU A 648 -38.81 -22.41 -25.34
C GLU A 648 -38.04 -21.72 -26.47
N GLU A 649 -38.72 -20.85 -27.23
CA GLU A 649 -38.12 -20.04 -28.28
C GLU A 649 -37.16 -19.00 -27.67
N VAL A 650 -37.51 -18.42 -26.53
CA VAL A 650 -36.59 -17.49 -25.79
C VAL A 650 -35.33 -18.22 -25.37
N ILE A 651 -35.48 -19.41 -24.77
CA ILE A 651 -34.34 -20.24 -24.34
C ILE A 651 -33.46 -20.61 -25.53
N HIS A 652 -34.05 -20.96 -26.67
CA HIS A 652 -33.31 -21.27 -27.90
C HIS A 652 -32.49 -20.06 -28.39
N LYS A 653 -33.09 -18.87 -28.40
CA LYS A 653 -32.39 -17.62 -28.78
C LYS A 653 -31.25 -17.26 -27.83
N ILE A 654 -31.47 -17.41 -26.52
CA ILE A 654 -30.44 -17.18 -25.51
C ILE A 654 -29.27 -18.16 -25.71
N ASN A 655 -29.54 -19.42 -25.90
CA ASN A 655 -28.54 -20.45 -26.16
C ASN A 655 -27.75 -20.18 -27.46
N ALA A 656 -28.42 -19.62 -28.48
CA ALA A 656 -27.75 -19.22 -29.72
C ALA A 656 -26.77 -18.07 -29.58
N LEU A 657 -26.91 -17.23 -28.54
CA LEU A 657 -25.97 -16.14 -28.23
C LEU A 657 -24.73 -16.61 -27.48
N HIS A 658 -24.76 -17.82 -26.93
CA HIS A 658 -23.64 -18.36 -26.17
C HIS A 658 -22.42 -18.56 -27.06
N GLU A 659 -21.29 -18.03 -26.64
CA GLU A 659 -19.99 -18.15 -27.32
C GLU A 659 -19.02 -18.93 -26.45
N SER A 660 -18.14 -19.72 -27.08
CA SER A 660 -17.08 -20.46 -26.36
C SER A 660 -16.05 -19.53 -25.71
N ASN A 661 -15.80 -18.39 -26.32
CA ASN A 661 -14.89 -17.36 -25.83
C ASN A 661 -15.48 -15.97 -26.11
N PRO A 662 -16.38 -15.48 -25.25
CA PRO A 662 -17.05 -14.19 -25.47
C PRO A 662 -16.13 -13.00 -25.56
N MET A 663 -14.98 -13.02 -24.87
CA MET A 663 -14.01 -11.92 -24.89
C MET A 663 -13.41 -11.73 -26.28
N MET A 664 -13.32 -12.78 -27.07
CA MET A 664 -12.81 -12.80 -28.45
C MET A 664 -13.93 -12.85 -29.49
N GLY A 665 -15.18 -12.73 -29.07
CA GLY A 665 -16.35 -13.00 -29.91
C GLY A 665 -17.05 -11.75 -30.47
N HIS A 666 -18.37 -11.87 -30.52
CA HIS A 666 -19.27 -10.88 -31.10
C HIS A 666 -19.58 -9.76 -30.09
N ARG A 667 -18.69 -8.78 -30.02
CA ARG A 667 -18.75 -7.63 -29.10
C ARG A 667 -18.12 -6.40 -29.74
N GLY A 668 -18.25 -5.26 -29.07
CA GLY A 668 -17.61 -4.01 -29.45
C GLY A 668 -18.03 -3.50 -30.83
N CYS A 669 -17.08 -3.05 -31.63
CA CYS A 669 -17.35 -2.55 -32.99
C CYS A 669 -17.97 -3.62 -33.90
N ARG A 670 -17.78 -4.90 -33.59
CA ARG A 670 -18.37 -6.02 -34.35
C ARG A 670 -19.91 -6.00 -34.25
N LEU A 671 -20.44 -5.57 -33.10
CA LEU A 671 -21.88 -5.34 -32.94
C LEU A 671 -22.37 -4.19 -33.83
N ALA A 672 -21.62 -3.10 -33.89
CA ALA A 672 -21.93 -1.95 -34.74
C ALA A 672 -21.86 -2.27 -36.25
N VAL A 673 -21.00 -3.19 -36.65
CA VAL A 673 -20.93 -3.70 -38.01
C VAL A 673 -22.12 -4.60 -38.33
N THR A 674 -22.46 -5.50 -37.45
CA THR A 674 -23.57 -6.46 -37.64
C THR A 674 -24.94 -5.78 -37.49
N TYR A 675 -25.05 -4.87 -36.51
CA TYR A 675 -26.30 -4.17 -36.17
C TYR A 675 -26.08 -2.65 -36.16
N PRO A 676 -25.90 -2.02 -37.35
CA PRO A 676 -25.59 -0.58 -37.46
C PRO A 676 -26.57 0.36 -36.74
N GLU A 677 -27.82 -0.06 -36.64
CA GLU A 677 -28.88 0.71 -35.99
C GLU A 677 -28.61 0.96 -34.49
N ILE A 678 -27.79 0.14 -33.83
CA ILE A 678 -27.38 0.38 -32.45
C ILE A 678 -26.49 1.62 -32.39
N ALA A 679 -25.50 1.71 -33.29
CA ALA A 679 -24.63 2.88 -33.37
C ALA A 679 -25.39 4.15 -33.79
N GLU A 680 -26.39 4.04 -34.67
CA GLU A 680 -27.28 5.17 -35.04
C GLU A 680 -28.01 5.68 -33.80
N MET A 681 -28.61 4.78 -33.01
CA MET A 681 -29.34 5.14 -31.79
C MET A 681 -28.44 5.84 -30.78
N GLN A 682 -27.27 5.28 -30.51
CA GLN A 682 -26.34 5.84 -29.54
C GLN A 682 -25.81 7.22 -29.99
N THR A 683 -25.52 7.38 -31.27
CA THR A 683 -25.09 8.66 -31.83
C THR A 683 -26.19 9.70 -31.67
N ARG A 684 -27.42 9.36 -32.00
CA ARG A 684 -28.58 10.26 -31.84
C ARG A 684 -28.76 10.66 -30.38
N ALA A 685 -28.67 9.70 -29.44
CA ALA A 685 -28.80 9.95 -28.01
C ALA A 685 -27.72 10.92 -27.48
N VAL A 686 -26.47 10.72 -27.85
CA VAL A 686 -25.35 11.57 -27.42
C VAL A 686 -25.49 12.98 -27.96
N LEU A 687 -25.70 13.13 -29.25
CA LEU A 687 -25.74 14.42 -29.91
C LEU A 687 -26.98 15.22 -29.54
N GLN A 688 -28.14 14.58 -29.43
CA GLN A 688 -29.35 15.22 -29.00
C GLN A 688 -29.24 15.74 -27.56
N ALA A 689 -28.65 14.90 -26.66
CA ALA A 689 -28.40 15.29 -25.29
C ALA A 689 -27.44 16.49 -25.20
N ALA A 690 -26.38 16.49 -25.99
CA ALA A 690 -25.44 17.60 -26.04
C ALA A 690 -26.08 18.88 -26.53
N ILE A 691 -26.91 18.81 -27.55
CA ILE A 691 -27.67 19.97 -28.09
C ILE A 691 -28.63 20.49 -27.02
N ASP A 692 -29.43 19.64 -26.40
CA ASP A 692 -30.41 20.02 -25.40
C ASP A 692 -29.76 20.71 -24.20
N VAL A 693 -28.66 20.18 -23.68
CA VAL A 693 -27.93 20.78 -22.57
C VAL A 693 -27.22 22.08 -22.97
N THR A 694 -26.70 22.16 -24.18
CA THR A 694 -26.12 23.40 -24.72
C THR A 694 -27.18 24.52 -24.76
N ARG A 695 -28.38 24.21 -25.23
CA ARG A 695 -29.50 25.18 -25.26
C ARG A 695 -29.98 25.61 -23.86
N GLU A 696 -30.07 24.64 -22.95
CA GLU A 696 -30.58 24.87 -21.60
C GLU A 696 -29.55 25.58 -20.70
N CYS A 697 -28.30 25.14 -20.73
CA CYS A 697 -27.25 25.58 -19.78
C CYS A 697 -26.20 26.52 -20.40
N GLY A 698 -26.11 26.61 -21.73
CA GLY A 698 -25.13 27.45 -22.43
C GLY A 698 -23.69 26.91 -22.39
N TYR A 699 -23.49 25.69 -22.05
CA TYR A 699 -22.16 25.07 -22.07
C TYR A 699 -21.65 24.84 -23.50
N ASN A 700 -20.31 24.92 -23.68
CA ASN A 700 -19.68 24.53 -24.94
C ASN A 700 -19.31 23.03 -24.87
N ILE A 701 -20.24 22.20 -25.34
CA ILE A 701 -20.09 20.75 -25.32
C ILE A 701 -19.54 20.25 -26.64
N VAL A 702 -18.41 19.53 -26.58
CA VAL A 702 -17.82 18.85 -27.73
C VAL A 702 -17.85 17.35 -27.43
N PRO A 703 -18.88 16.63 -27.93
CA PRO A 703 -18.98 15.20 -27.70
C PRO A 703 -17.77 14.42 -28.23
N GLU A 704 -17.27 13.49 -27.46
CA GLU A 704 -16.19 12.57 -27.83
C GLU A 704 -16.76 11.15 -27.90
N ILE A 705 -16.85 10.60 -29.11
CA ILE A 705 -17.43 9.28 -29.37
C ILE A 705 -16.30 8.28 -29.59
N MET A 706 -16.29 7.22 -28.80
CA MET A 706 -15.24 6.22 -28.82
C MET A 706 -15.79 4.86 -29.26
N ILE A 707 -15.20 4.31 -30.29
CA ILE A 707 -15.55 3.00 -30.84
C ILE A 707 -14.63 1.94 -30.22
N PRO A 708 -15.18 0.97 -29.50
CA PRO A 708 -14.37 -0.08 -28.86
C PRO A 708 -13.96 -1.19 -29.79
N LEU A 709 -12.92 -1.93 -29.42
CA LEU A 709 -12.48 -3.20 -30.01
C LEU A 709 -12.08 -3.12 -31.49
N VAL A 710 -11.66 -1.96 -31.95
CA VAL A 710 -11.24 -1.76 -33.34
C VAL A 710 -9.90 -2.44 -33.58
N GLY A 711 -9.83 -3.26 -34.61
CA GLY A 711 -8.60 -3.95 -35.05
C GLY A 711 -8.08 -3.49 -36.42
N SER A 712 -8.87 -2.76 -37.18
CA SER A 712 -8.46 -2.24 -38.49
C SER A 712 -9.07 -0.89 -38.82
N LYS A 713 -8.38 -0.14 -39.68
CA LYS A 713 -8.86 1.15 -40.21
C LYS A 713 -10.27 1.03 -40.81
N LYS A 714 -10.52 -0.05 -41.57
CA LYS A 714 -11.81 -0.25 -42.28
C LYS A 714 -12.97 -0.47 -41.33
N GLU A 715 -12.76 -1.15 -40.19
CA GLU A 715 -13.78 -1.28 -39.16
C GLU A 715 -14.18 0.09 -38.60
N LEU A 716 -13.20 0.91 -38.28
CA LEU A 716 -13.43 2.24 -37.74
C LEU A 716 -14.11 3.15 -38.79
N ALA A 717 -13.62 3.12 -40.03
CA ALA A 717 -14.20 3.90 -41.10
C ALA A 717 -15.68 3.57 -41.31
N PHE A 718 -16.04 2.30 -41.26
CA PHE A 718 -17.43 1.83 -41.38
C PHE A 718 -18.33 2.39 -40.29
N VAL A 719 -17.92 2.23 -39.02
CA VAL A 719 -18.70 2.72 -37.87
C VAL A 719 -18.74 4.25 -37.84
N LYS A 720 -17.60 4.91 -38.15
CA LYS A 720 -17.54 6.37 -38.22
C LYS A 720 -18.48 6.94 -39.28
N SER A 721 -18.64 6.26 -40.41
CA SER A 721 -19.58 6.70 -41.45
C SER A 721 -21.03 6.71 -40.93
N ILE A 722 -21.40 5.72 -40.12
CA ILE A 722 -22.72 5.65 -39.46
C ILE A 722 -22.88 6.84 -38.51
N VAL A 723 -21.86 7.11 -37.71
CA VAL A 723 -21.88 8.26 -36.77
C VAL A 723 -22.04 9.58 -37.50
N ASP A 724 -21.23 9.80 -38.53
CA ASP A 724 -21.25 11.07 -39.30
C ASP A 724 -22.55 11.28 -40.06
N GLU A 725 -23.13 10.24 -40.67
CA GLU A 725 -24.45 10.32 -41.31
C GLU A 725 -25.55 10.61 -40.27
N THR A 726 -25.53 9.97 -39.13
CA THR A 726 -26.50 10.20 -38.08
C THR A 726 -26.36 11.61 -37.52
N ALA A 727 -25.12 12.08 -37.31
CA ALA A 727 -24.85 13.45 -36.86
C ALA A 727 -25.42 14.50 -37.82
N LYS A 728 -25.23 14.30 -39.09
CA LYS A 728 -25.77 15.19 -40.15
C LYS A 728 -27.28 15.28 -40.04
N LYS A 729 -27.98 14.15 -39.91
CA LYS A 729 -29.44 14.10 -39.73
C LYS A 729 -29.89 14.84 -38.48
N VAL A 730 -29.27 14.61 -37.34
CA VAL A 730 -29.61 15.22 -36.06
C VAL A 730 -29.41 16.74 -36.14
N PHE A 731 -28.31 17.21 -36.71
CA PHE A 731 -28.00 18.62 -36.82
C PHE A 731 -29.00 19.34 -37.77
N GLU A 732 -29.38 18.72 -38.86
CA GLU A 732 -30.43 19.23 -39.75
C GLU A 732 -31.79 19.32 -39.06
N GLU A 733 -32.18 18.25 -38.35
CA GLU A 733 -33.44 18.18 -37.59
C GLU A 733 -33.50 19.28 -36.51
N GLN A 734 -32.38 19.51 -35.81
CA GLN A 734 -32.31 20.42 -34.66
C GLN A 734 -31.98 21.88 -35.06
N GLY A 735 -31.48 22.09 -36.26
CA GLY A 735 -31.06 23.43 -36.70
C GLY A 735 -29.85 23.96 -35.92
N MET A 736 -29.05 23.09 -35.34
CA MET A 736 -27.84 23.38 -34.58
C MET A 736 -26.77 22.38 -34.93
N THR A 737 -25.55 22.83 -35.17
CA THR A 737 -24.38 22.02 -35.43
C THR A 737 -23.41 22.13 -34.27
N LEU A 738 -22.94 21.01 -33.77
CA LEU A 738 -21.90 20.92 -32.74
C LEU A 738 -20.62 20.36 -33.32
N GLU A 739 -19.49 20.81 -32.81
CA GLU A 739 -18.24 20.12 -32.99
C GLU A 739 -18.29 18.82 -32.19
N TYR A 740 -17.85 17.72 -32.77
CA TYR A 740 -17.72 16.42 -32.09
C TYR A 740 -16.53 15.68 -32.68
N HIS A 741 -15.98 14.73 -31.92
CA HIS A 741 -14.85 13.92 -32.33
C HIS A 741 -15.20 12.42 -32.26
N VAL A 742 -14.72 11.67 -33.24
CA VAL A 742 -14.82 10.22 -33.27
C VAL A 742 -13.40 9.63 -33.18
N GLY A 743 -13.18 8.86 -32.14
CA GLY A 743 -11.92 8.16 -31.93
C GLY A 743 -12.14 6.70 -31.59
N THR A 744 -11.09 6.04 -31.18
CA THR A 744 -11.14 4.62 -30.88
C THR A 744 -10.41 4.28 -29.60
N MET A 745 -10.82 3.18 -29.01
CA MET A 745 -10.05 2.52 -27.96
C MET A 745 -8.97 1.65 -28.61
N ILE A 746 -7.73 1.85 -28.24
CA ILE A 746 -6.62 0.98 -28.63
C ILE A 746 -6.50 -0.09 -27.53
N GLU A 747 -7.01 -1.27 -27.82
CA GLU A 747 -7.09 -2.38 -26.88
C GLU A 747 -6.79 -3.74 -27.52
N ILE A 748 -6.63 -3.77 -28.84
CA ILE A 748 -6.21 -4.95 -29.58
C ILE A 748 -4.76 -4.75 -30.03
N PRO A 749 -3.86 -5.72 -29.81
CA PRO A 749 -2.47 -5.61 -30.26
C PRO A 749 -2.31 -5.24 -31.75
N ARG A 750 -3.15 -5.76 -32.63
CA ARG A 750 -3.14 -5.39 -34.06
C ARG A 750 -3.40 -3.90 -34.26
N ALA A 751 -4.31 -3.32 -33.52
CA ALA A 751 -4.59 -1.88 -33.57
C ALA A 751 -3.36 -1.06 -33.17
N ALA A 752 -2.63 -1.50 -32.16
CA ALA A 752 -1.42 -0.83 -31.70
C ALA A 752 -0.33 -0.82 -32.77
N VAL A 753 -0.11 -1.93 -33.47
CA VAL A 753 0.91 -2.04 -34.50
C VAL A 753 0.52 -1.40 -35.84
N THR A 754 -0.75 -1.10 -36.04
CA THR A 754 -1.29 -0.41 -37.23
C THR A 754 -1.91 0.95 -36.89
N ALA A 755 -1.45 1.55 -35.80
CA ALA A 755 -2.05 2.79 -35.29
C ALA A 755 -1.90 3.98 -36.21
N ASP A 756 -0.88 4.03 -37.06
CA ASP A 756 -0.72 5.03 -38.11
C ASP A 756 -1.87 5.02 -39.14
N GLU A 757 -2.31 3.84 -39.55
CA GLU A 757 -3.45 3.67 -40.45
C GLU A 757 -4.76 4.03 -39.76
N ILE A 758 -4.94 3.57 -38.52
CA ILE A 758 -6.17 3.83 -37.73
C ILE A 758 -6.32 5.33 -37.45
N ALA A 759 -5.22 6.04 -37.20
CA ALA A 759 -5.22 7.48 -36.97
C ALA A 759 -5.66 8.33 -38.19
N GLU A 760 -5.71 7.75 -39.38
CA GLU A 760 -6.29 8.43 -40.57
C GLU A 760 -7.80 8.67 -40.31
N GLU A 761 -8.47 7.79 -39.59
CA GLU A 761 -9.90 7.88 -39.29
C GLU A 761 -10.15 8.34 -37.82
N ALA A 762 -9.34 7.93 -36.87
CA ALA A 762 -9.50 8.26 -35.46
C ALA A 762 -8.97 9.67 -35.16
N GLU A 763 -9.79 10.47 -34.49
CA GLU A 763 -9.43 11.82 -34.05
C GLU A 763 -8.82 11.84 -32.66
N PHE A 764 -8.91 10.73 -31.93
CA PHE A 764 -8.22 10.49 -30.66
C PHE A 764 -8.06 8.99 -30.40
N PHE A 765 -7.09 8.64 -29.54
CA PHE A 765 -6.93 7.28 -29.01
C PHE A 765 -7.12 7.28 -27.49
N SER A 766 -7.78 6.25 -27.00
CA SER A 766 -7.78 5.90 -25.58
C SER A 766 -7.33 4.44 -25.43
N PHE A 767 -6.31 4.23 -24.61
CA PHE A 767 -5.78 2.88 -24.40
C PHE A 767 -6.66 2.11 -23.41
N GLY A 768 -7.31 1.06 -23.88
CA GLY A 768 -8.07 0.11 -23.09
C GLY A 768 -7.15 -0.99 -22.56
N THR A 769 -6.38 -0.67 -21.53
CA THR A 769 -5.26 -1.53 -21.10
C THR A 769 -5.70 -2.83 -20.43
N ASN A 770 -6.95 -2.97 -20.01
CA ASN A 770 -7.46 -4.26 -19.51
C ASN A 770 -7.47 -5.29 -20.64
N ASP A 771 -8.13 -5.00 -21.76
CA ASP A 771 -8.17 -5.89 -22.92
C ASP A 771 -6.81 -6.00 -23.60
N LEU A 772 -6.07 -4.92 -23.71
CA LEU A 772 -4.73 -4.94 -24.29
C LEU A 772 -3.80 -5.86 -23.50
N THR A 773 -3.89 -5.85 -22.18
CA THR A 773 -3.13 -6.76 -21.31
C THR A 773 -3.57 -8.20 -21.50
N GLN A 774 -4.88 -8.48 -21.50
CA GLN A 774 -5.40 -9.85 -21.73
C GLN A 774 -4.88 -10.43 -23.05
N MET A 775 -4.98 -9.67 -24.13
CA MET A 775 -4.59 -10.15 -25.46
C MET A 775 -3.09 -10.25 -25.64
N THR A 776 -2.32 -9.39 -24.97
CA THR A 776 -0.85 -9.43 -25.04
C THR A 776 -0.28 -10.60 -24.25
N PHE A 777 -0.79 -10.85 -23.05
CA PHE A 777 -0.40 -12.00 -22.24
C PHE A 777 -1.05 -13.32 -22.70
N GLY A 778 -2.17 -13.24 -23.39
CA GLY A 778 -2.91 -14.42 -23.83
C GLY A 778 -3.66 -15.16 -22.75
N PHE A 779 -4.09 -14.47 -21.67
CA PHE A 779 -4.95 -15.04 -20.63
C PHE A 779 -6.06 -14.07 -20.19
N SER A 780 -7.15 -14.65 -19.73
CA SER A 780 -8.33 -13.90 -19.26
C SER A 780 -8.08 -13.32 -17.87
N ARG A 781 -8.49 -12.07 -17.67
CA ARG A 781 -8.51 -11.43 -16.36
C ARG A 781 -9.33 -12.22 -15.33
N ASP A 782 -10.48 -12.73 -15.76
CA ASP A 782 -11.40 -13.45 -14.87
C ASP A 782 -10.86 -14.83 -14.45
N ASP A 783 -10.05 -15.46 -15.29
CA ASP A 783 -9.45 -16.76 -15.04
C ASP A 783 -8.06 -16.71 -14.41
N ALA A 784 -7.38 -15.58 -14.52
CA ALA A 784 -5.98 -15.43 -14.08
C ALA A 784 -5.76 -15.71 -12.59
N GLY A 785 -6.76 -15.44 -11.75
CA GLY A 785 -6.71 -15.75 -10.31
C GLY A 785 -6.43 -17.21 -9.98
N LYS A 786 -6.70 -18.13 -10.91
CA LYS A 786 -6.45 -19.55 -10.73
C LYS A 786 -4.96 -19.92 -10.73
N PHE A 787 -4.11 -19.12 -11.36
CA PHE A 787 -2.68 -19.43 -11.52
C PHE A 787 -1.73 -18.29 -11.12
N LEU A 788 -2.15 -17.05 -11.06
CA LEU A 788 -1.27 -15.92 -10.72
C LEU A 788 -0.62 -16.06 -9.35
N GLY A 789 -1.31 -16.67 -8.38
CA GLY A 789 -0.74 -16.96 -7.07
C GLY A 789 0.56 -17.77 -7.17
N ALA A 790 0.55 -18.84 -7.98
CA ALA A 790 1.74 -19.65 -8.22
C ALA A 790 2.84 -18.87 -8.95
N TYR A 791 2.48 -17.92 -9.82
CA TYR A 791 3.45 -17.06 -10.50
C TYR A 791 4.17 -16.13 -9.53
N TYR A 792 3.46 -15.60 -8.54
CA TYR A 792 4.07 -14.79 -7.48
C TYR A 792 4.99 -15.65 -6.58
N ASP A 793 4.53 -16.82 -6.19
CA ASP A 793 5.28 -17.73 -5.33
C ASP A 793 6.58 -18.21 -5.98
N ASN A 794 6.56 -18.41 -7.30
CA ASN A 794 7.73 -18.81 -8.07
C ASN A 794 8.56 -17.62 -8.61
N LYS A 795 8.23 -16.40 -8.19
CA LYS A 795 8.93 -15.16 -8.57
C LYS A 795 8.94 -14.90 -10.09
N ILE A 796 7.91 -15.38 -10.80
CA ILE A 796 7.75 -15.15 -12.24
C ILE A 796 7.20 -13.74 -12.48
N PHE A 797 6.18 -13.35 -11.71
CA PHE A 797 5.65 -12.00 -11.69
C PHE A 797 5.84 -11.37 -10.32
N GLU A 798 6.18 -10.09 -10.28
CA GLU A 798 6.28 -9.31 -9.05
C GLU A 798 4.93 -8.66 -8.67
N SER A 799 4.09 -8.37 -9.66
CA SER A 799 2.80 -7.73 -9.46
C SER A 799 1.76 -8.24 -10.46
N ASP A 800 0.49 -8.02 -10.14
CA ASP A 800 -0.62 -8.31 -11.04
C ASP A 800 -0.58 -7.38 -12.26
N PRO A 801 -0.44 -7.91 -13.49
CA PRO A 801 -0.38 -7.09 -14.70
C PRO A 801 -1.68 -6.33 -15.00
N PHE A 802 -2.79 -6.69 -14.37
CA PHE A 802 -4.06 -5.95 -14.48
C PHE A 802 -4.15 -4.78 -13.50
N ALA A 803 -3.42 -4.83 -12.39
CA ALA A 803 -3.34 -3.74 -11.42
C ALA A 803 -2.25 -2.72 -11.76
N ARG A 804 -1.10 -3.21 -12.20
CA ARG A 804 0.06 -2.41 -12.58
C ARG A 804 0.45 -2.73 -14.03
N LEU A 805 0.61 -1.69 -14.83
CA LEU A 805 0.91 -1.85 -16.26
C LEU A 805 2.24 -2.59 -16.47
N ASP A 806 2.19 -3.63 -17.28
CA ASP A 806 3.37 -4.29 -17.81
C ASP A 806 4.08 -3.37 -18.81
N THR A 807 5.13 -2.73 -18.39
CA THR A 807 5.87 -1.78 -19.23
C THR A 807 6.74 -2.45 -20.28
N ASP A 808 7.08 -3.73 -20.11
CA ASP A 808 7.99 -4.47 -21.01
C ASP A 808 7.30 -5.01 -22.26
N GLY A 809 6.04 -5.41 -22.14
CA GLY A 809 5.24 -5.95 -23.24
C GLY A 809 4.12 -4.99 -23.66
N VAL A 810 3.10 -4.85 -22.80
CA VAL A 810 1.95 -3.98 -23.07
C VAL A 810 2.39 -2.53 -23.24
N GLY A 811 3.31 -2.07 -22.41
CA GLY A 811 3.86 -0.70 -22.50
C GLY A 811 4.55 -0.41 -23.82
N LYS A 812 5.23 -1.38 -24.42
CA LYS A 812 5.82 -1.23 -25.75
C LYS A 812 4.75 -1.02 -26.83
N LEU A 813 3.63 -1.72 -26.72
CA LEU A 813 2.51 -1.52 -27.64
C LEU A 813 1.88 -0.13 -27.48
N VAL A 814 1.76 0.35 -26.25
CA VAL A 814 1.27 1.71 -25.97
C VAL A 814 2.21 2.76 -26.56
N GLN A 815 3.51 2.63 -26.37
CA GLN A 815 4.54 3.51 -26.95
C GLN A 815 4.48 3.49 -28.49
N MET A 816 4.39 2.32 -29.07
CA MET A 816 4.31 2.14 -30.52
C MET A 816 3.06 2.81 -31.10
N ALA A 817 1.91 2.58 -30.50
CA ALA A 817 0.66 3.18 -30.94
C ALA A 817 0.67 4.70 -30.79
N ALA A 818 1.22 5.23 -29.72
CA ALA A 818 1.36 6.68 -29.51
C ALA A 818 2.24 7.31 -30.57
N LYS A 819 3.38 6.70 -30.87
CA LYS A 819 4.32 7.17 -31.90
C LYS A 819 3.71 7.10 -33.28
N LEU A 820 3.18 5.95 -33.68
CA LEU A 820 2.55 5.75 -34.99
C LEU A 820 1.35 6.65 -35.21
N GLY A 821 0.50 6.77 -34.21
CA GLY A 821 -0.69 7.64 -34.28
C GLY A 821 -0.32 9.11 -34.51
N ARG A 822 0.71 9.60 -33.84
CA ARG A 822 1.20 10.99 -34.01
C ARG A 822 2.03 11.21 -35.27
N GLN A 823 2.51 10.16 -35.92
CA GLN A 823 3.06 10.30 -37.26
C GLN A 823 1.99 10.71 -38.26
N THR A 824 0.79 10.17 -38.13
CA THR A 824 -0.35 10.51 -39.01
C THR A 824 -1.03 11.81 -38.57
N ARG A 825 -1.27 11.97 -37.25
CA ARG A 825 -1.87 13.16 -36.63
C ARG A 825 -0.96 13.71 -35.52
N PRO A 826 -0.13 14.72 -35.81
CA PRO A 826 0.84 15.25 -34.83
C PRO A 826 0.21 15.72 -33.51
N ASN A 827 -1.04 16.17 -33.53
CA ASN A 827 -1.78 16.65 -32.37
C ASN A 827 -2.83 15.65 -31.86
N LEU A 828 -2.67 14.37 -32.20
CA LEU A 828 -3.57 13.31 -31.76
C LEU A 828 -3.64 13.28 -30.23
N LYS A 829 -4.87 13.39 -29.70
CA LYS A 829 -5.11 13.29 -28.27
C LYS A 829 -5.01 11.82 -27.84
N LEU A 830 -4.20 11.56 -26.82
CA LEU A 830 -3.94 10.23 -26.31
C LEU A 830 -4.32 10.17 -24.84
N GLY A 831 -5.08 9.16 -24.48
CA GLY A 831 -5.46 8.91 -23.09
C GLY A 831 -5.42 7.43 -22.73
N ILE A 832 -5.58 7.12 -21.47
CA ILE A 832 -5.69 5.76 -20.93
C ILE A 832 -6.93 5.68 -20.05
N CYS A 833 -7.68 4.63 -20.12
CA CYS A 833 -8.91 4.45 -19.35
C CYS A 833 -9.09 3.08 -18.68
N GLY A 834 -8.10 2.19 -18.77
CA GLY A 834 -8.07 0.94 -18.02
C GLY A 834 -7.82 1.15 -16.53
N GLU A 835 -7.84 0.07 -15.77
CA GLU A 835 -7.54 0.10 -14.32
C GLU A 835 -6.19 0.76 -14.00
N HIS A 836 -5.26 0.69 -14.92
CA HIS A 836 -3.93 1.28 -14.79
C HIS A 836 -3.93 2.81 -14.70
N GLY A 837 -5.00 3.47 -15.16
CA GLY A 837 -5.11 4.93 -15.10
C GLY A 837 -5.10 5.53 -13.69
N GLY A 838 -5.38 4.72 -12.67
CA GLY A 838 -5.31 5.10 -11.26
C GLY A 838 -4.10 4.55 -10.51
N ASP A 839 -3.26 3.75 -11.17
CA ASP A 839 -2.04 3.21 -10.56
C ASP A 839 -0.88 4.21 -10.70
N PRO A 840 -0.23 4.62 -9.59
CA PRO A 840 0.81 5.64 -9.64
C PRO A 840 1.95 5.35 -10.61
N SER A 841 2.50 4.13 -10.61
CA SER A 841 3.59 3.77 -11.51
C SER A 841 3.19 3.79 -12.98
N SER A 842 1.96 3.36 -13.27
CA SER A 842 1.39 3.39 -14.61
C SER A 842 1.12 4.81 -15.09
N VAL A 843 0.66 5.69 -14.20
CA VAL A 843 0.49 7.13 -14.50
C VAL A 843 1.82 7.78 -14.85
N MET A 844 2.89 7.47 -14.11
CA MET A 844 4.23 7.96 -14.41
C MET A 844 4.72 7.48 -15.79
N PHE A 845 4.44 6.24 -16.13
CA PHE A 845 4.71 5.70 -17.46
C PHE A 845 3.94 6.47 -18.54
N CYS A 846 2.66 6.77 -18.34
CA CYS A 846 1.84 7.55 -19.26
C CYS A 846 2.40 8.96 -19.49
N HIS A 847 2.90 9.59 -18.44
CA HIS A 847 3.60 10.88 -18.56
C HIS A 847 4.82 10.76 -19.46
N LYS A 848 5.64 9.73 -19.23
CA LYS A 848 6.89 9.49 -19.97
C LYS A 848 6.65 9.22 -21.44
N VAL A 849 5.59 8.49 -21.77
CA VAL A 849 5.18 8.19 -23.15
C VAL A 849 4.59 9.41 -23.86
N GLY A 850 4.16 10.41 -23.11
CA GLY A 850 3.60 11.64 -23.66
C GLY A 850 2.11 11.59 -23.89
N LEU A 851 1.36 10.81 -23.13
CA LEU A 851 -0.10 10.86 -23.15
C LEU A 851 -0.60 12.23 -22.69
N ASN A 852 -1.81 12.61 -23.09
CA ASN A 852 -2.44 13.86 -22.72
C ASN A 852 -3.21 13.76 -21.39
N TYR A 853 -3.84 12.61 -21.13
CA TYR A 853 -4.60 12.41 -19.91
C TYR A 853 -4.59 10.95 -19.46
N VAL A 854 -4.87 10.74 -18.19
CA VAL A 854 -5.23 9.45 -17.60
C VAL A 854 -6.66 9.51 -17.11
N SER A 855 -7.38 8.39 -17.12
CA SER A 855 -8.75 8.29 -16.63
C SER A 855 -8.86 7.11 -15.67
N CYS A 856 -9.49 7.32 -14.54
CA CYS A 856 -9.57 6.35 -13.45
C CYS A 856 -10.89 6.47 -12.70
N SER A 857 -11.15 5.51 -11.80
CA SER A 857 -12.33 5.56 -10.94
C SER A 857 -12.34 6.84 -10.09
N PRO A 858 -13.53 7.34 -9.66
CA PRO A 858 -13.64 8.62 -8.94
C PRO A 858 -12.71 8.73 -7.72
N PHE A 859 -12.60 7.68 -6.92
CA PHE A 859 -11.77 7.69 -5.71
C PHE A 859 -10.26 7.68 -5.99
N ARG A 860 -9.85 7.35 -7.20
CA ARG A 860 -8.42 7.37 -7.60
C ARG A 860 -7.99 8.69 -8.23
N VAL A 861 -8.91 9.60 -8.49
CA VAL A 861 -8.60 10.89 -9.14
C VAL A 861 -7.52 11.68 -8.40
N PRO A 862 -7.58 11.90 -7.07
CA PRO A 862 -6.51 12.59 -6.38
C PRO A 862 -5.17 11.86 -6.43
N ILE A 863 -5.19 10.53 -6.36
CA ILE A 863 -4.00 9.69 -6.46
C ILE A 863 -3.32 9.87 -7.82
N ALA A 864 -4.09 9.84 -8.89
CA ALA A 864 -3.60 10.05 -10.25
C ALA A 864 -3.07 11.48 -10.46
N ARG A 865 -3.71 12.49 -9.91
CA ARG A 865 -3.25 13.89 -9.94
C ARG A 865 -1.88 14.03 -9.28
N LEU A 866 -1.72 13.43 -8.11
CA LEU A 866 -0.46 13.46 -7.39
C LEU A 866 0.64 12.67 -8.12
N ALA A 867 0.33 11.49 -8.63
CA ALA A 867 1.28 10.69 -9.41
C ALA A 867 1.74 11.42 -10.68
N ALA A 868 0.83 12.10 -11.37
CA ALA A 868 1.14 12.93 -12.53
C ALA A 868 2.07 14.10 -12.17
N ALA A 869 1.85 14.72 -11.02
CA ALA A 869 2.72 15.78 -10.48
C ALA A 869 4.11 15.25 -10.16
N HIS A 870 4.21 14.09 -9.49
CA HIS A 870 5.50 13.43 -9.24
C HIS A 870 6.27 13.19 -10.52
N ALA A 871 5.61 12.65 -11.54
CA ALA A 871 6.25 12.39 -12.84
C ALA A 871 6.84 13.66 -13.47
N ALA A 872 6.07 14.74 -13.48
CA ALA A 872 6.51 16.02 -14.04
C ALA A 872 7.68 16.65 -13.27
N ILE A 873 7.62 16.60 -11.94
CA ILE A 873 8.67 17.14 -11.07
C ILE A 873 9.96 16.34 -11.19
N LEU A 874 9.88 15.01 -11.19
CA LEU A 874 11.04 14.14 -11.34
C LEU A 874 11.71 14.32 -12.71
N GLU A 875 10.93 14.46 -13.78
CA GLU A 875 11.45 14.77 -15.12
C GLU A 875 12.24 16.10 -15.12
N LYS A 876 11.68 17.14 -14.51
CA LYS A 876 12.33 18.45 -14.38
C LYS A 876 13.64 18.38 -13.58
N MET A 877 13.70 17.47 -12.60
CA MET A 877 14.91 17.21 -11.79
C MET A 877 15.93 16.29 -12.50
N GLY A 878 15.60 15.76 -13.68
CA GLY A 878 16.47 14.83 -14.40
C GLY A 878 16.55 13.44 -13.76
N LYS A 879 15.52 13.02 -13.06
CA LYS A 879 15.44 11.73 -12.37
C LYS A 879 14.45 10.77 -13.04
#